data_252bb217b325b07809614912df193458
#
_entry.id   252bb217b325b07809614912df193458
#
_cell.length_a   1.000
_cell.length_b   1.000
_cell.length_c   1.000
_cell.angle_alpha   90.00
_cell.angle_beta   90.00
_cell.angle_gamma   90.00
#
_symmetry.space_group_name_H-M   'P 1'
#
loop_
_entity.id
_entity.type
_entity.pdbx_description
1 polymer ?
#
loop_
_entity_poly.entity_id
_entity_poly.type
_entity_poly.pdbx_seq_one_letter_code
_entity_poly.pdbx_strand_id
1 'polypeptide(L)'
;MKFQVVSEYKPTGDQPQAIEKLSKGILNGEKYQTLLGVTGSGKTFTVANVVQEVQRPTLILAHNKTLAAQLYSEFKQFFPNNSVQYFVSYYDYYQPEAFIPVTGTYIEKDLSINDELEKLRLSTTSALLSGRRDIIVISSVSCLYGIGNPVEFQKNVINLEAGQQISRTKLLHQLVQSLYSRTEAEFAAGNFRIKGDIVEIFPSYGDEPFRIHFFGDEIEEIEAFDPTTAKVIERYEKLTIYPANMFVTSPDVLQNAIWAIQQDLIKQVDYFKEIGKHLEAKRLEERTNFDLEMIRELGYCSGIENYSRYLDGREPGTRPFCLLDYFPDDYLMVVDESHVTISQVHAMYGGDRSRKENLVEYGFRLPAAMDNRPLKFEEFEALQNQVIYVSATPADYELQKTEGVYVEQVIRPTGLLDPIIEIRPSANQIDDLIEEIQLRCEADERVLVTTLTKRMAEELAKYLTKVSIRCRYIHSDVDTLERVEIMQDLRKGIFDVLIGVNLLREGLDLPEVSLVAILDADKEGFLRSHRSLTQTVGRAARNVNGKAIMYADKITASMQKTIDETNYRRQKQIDYNTKNGLAPKALNKSLGSALSGNSVSTGYFEKEALKAAEPESLYLSKPEIEKKIRDLRKMMEKAAKELDFMQAAKLRDDIKVLQEKIK
;
A
#
# COMPACT_ATOMS: atom_id res chain seq x y z
N MET A 1 22.07 14.37 -8.19
CA MET A 1 22.67 13.08 -8.59
C MET A 1 21.93 12.55 -9.82
N LYS A 2 22.57 11.65 -10.62
CA LYS A 2 21.88 10.92 -11.69
C LYS A 2 21.46 9.55 -11.17
N PHE A 3 20.35 9.01 -11.70
CA PHE A 3 19.99 7.63 -11.45
C PHE A 3 20.99 6.68 -12.06
N GLN A 4 21.42 5.70 -11.27
CA GLN A 4 22.34 4.66 -11.72
C GLN A 4 21.91 3.31 -11.13
N VAL A 5 21.52 2.40 -12.01
CA VAL A 5 21.17 1.02 -11.62
C VAL A 5 22.44 0.26 -11.28
N VAL A 6 22.45 -0.33 -10.09
CA VAL A 6 23.48 -1.28 -9.63
C VAL A 6 22.86 -2.67 -9.64
N SER A 7 23.35 -3.54 -10.53
CA SER A 7 22.86 -4.91 -10.67
C SER A 7 23.91 -5.81 -11.26
N GLU A 8 23.96 -7.06 -10.78
CA GLU A 8 24.76 -8.14 -11.40
C GLU A 8 24.13 -8.64 -12.71
N TYR A 9 22.82 -8.34 -12.92
CA TYR A 9 22.08 -8.77 -14.11
C TYR A 9 22.15 -7.72 -15.21
N LYS A 10 22.14 -8.21 -16.45
CA LYS A 10 21.99 -7.38 -17.65
C LYS A 10 20.62 -7.63 -18.28
N PRO A 11 20.02 -6.63 -18.94
CA PRO A 11 18.77 -6.83 -19.66
C PRO A 11 18.88 -7.95 -20.71
N THR A 12 17.95 -8.89 -20.68
CA THR A 12 17.89 -10.06 -21.57
C THR A 12 16.46 -10.31 -22.09
N GLY A 13 16.33 -11.17 -23.09
CA GLY A 13 15.03 -11.49 -23.68
C GLY A 13 14.40 -10.28 -24.37
N ASP A 14 13.17 -9.96 -23.99
CA ASP A 14 12.44 -8.81 -24.51
C ASP A 14 12.81 -7.49 -23.79
N GLN A 15 13.54 -7.57 -22.65
CA GLN A 15 13.83 -6.39 -21.81
C GLN A 15 14.58 -5.27 -22.56
N PRO A 16 15.66 -5.53 -23.34
CA PRO A 16 16.38 -4.45 -24.04
C PRO A 16 15.46 -3.67 -24.99
N GLN A 17 14.61 -4.37 -25.73
CA GLN A 17 13.66 -3.76 -26.65
C GLN A 17 12.56 -3.00 -25.92
N ALA A 18 12.08 -3.54 -24.77
CA ALA A 18 11.08 -2.90 -23.94
C ALA A 18 11.62 -1.60 -23.33
N ILE A 19 12.84 -1.62 -22.77
CA ILE A 19 13.52 -0.43 -22.23
C ILE A 19 13.65 0.64 -23.31
N GLU A 20 14.16 0.27 -24.50
CA GLU A 20 14.35 1.20 -25.59
C GLU A 20 13.02 1.86 -26.04
N LYS A 21 11.98 1.05 -26.26
CA LYS A 21 10.67 1.56 -26.70
C LYS A 21 10.04 2.49 -25.68
N LEU A 22 9.99 2.07 -24.41
CA LEU A 22 9.40 2.87 -23.33
C LEU A 22 10.17 4.18 -23.10
N SER A 23 11.51 4.12 -23.08
CA SER A 23 12.33 5.32 -22.88
C SER A 23 12.19 6.29 -24.06
N LYS A 24 12.20 5.80 -25.31
CA LYS A 24 11.95 6.64 -26.49
C LYS A 24 10.57 7.28 -26.47
N GLY A 25 9.52 6.53 -26.10
CA GLY A 25 8.17 7.07 -25.99
C GLY A 25 8.10 8.22 -24.97
N ILE A 26 8.71 8.06 -23.79
CA ILE A 26 8.79 9.13 -22.78
C ILE A 26 9.54 10.34 -23.32
N LEU A 27 10.68 10.15 -23.93
CA LEU A 27 11.50 11.26 -24.48
C LEU A 27 10.80 11.97 -25.65
N ASN A 28 9.98 11.25 -26.40
CA ASN A 28 9.16 11.81 -27.51
C ASN A 28 7.88 12.50 -27.00
N GLY A 29 7.59 12.46 -25.69
CA GLY A 29 6.41 13.12 -25.13
C GLY A 29 5.13 12.29 -25.15
N GLU A 30 5.18 10.98 -25.40
CA GLU A 30 4.03 10.10 -25.29
C GLU A 30 3.49 10.11 -23.85
N LYS A 31 2.21 10.48 -23.68
CA LYS A 31 1.61 10.62 -22.36
C LYS A 31 1.34 9.28 -21.70
N TYR A 32 0.92 8.28 -22.45
CA TYR A 32 0.52 6.98 -21.94
C TYR A 32 1.21 5.85 -22.70
N GLN A 33 1.77 4.91 -21.97
CA GLN A 33 2.36 3.69 -22.51
C GLN A 33 1.94 2.48 -21.68
N THR A 34 1.83 1.31 -22.29
CA THR A 34 1.51 0.06 -21.60
C THR A 34 2.62 -0.96 -21.77
N LEU A 35 3.14 -1.48 -20.67
CA LEU A 35 4.05 -2.64 -20.64
C LEU A 35 3.23 -3.89 -20.28
N LEU A 36 3.00 -4.75 -21.27
CA LEU A 36 2.45 -6.08 -21.05
C LEU A 36 3.59 -7.02 -20.67
N GLY A 37 3.73 -7.28 -19.37
CA GLY A 37 4.82 -8.09 -18.85
C GLY A 37 4.31 -9.27 -18.02
N VAL A 38 4.62 -10.49 -18.48
CA VAL A 38 4.23 -11.70 -17.73
C VAL A 38 4.96 -11.82 -16.40
N THR A 39 4.40 -12.60 -15.49
CA THR A 39 5.04 -12.89 -14.21
C THR A 39 6.40 -13.55 -14.44
N GLY A 40 7.45 -13.02 -13.80
CA GLY A 40 8.81 -13.53 -13.92
C GLY A 40 9.62 -13.04 -15.14
N SER A 41 9.05 -12.15 -15.96
CA SER A 41 9.82 -11.53 -17.08
C SER A 41 10.79 -10.43 -16.62
N GLY A 42 10.76 -10.02 -15.33
CA GLY A 42 11.62 -8.97 -14.80
C GLY A 42 11.09 -7.55 -15.07
N LYS A 43 9.78 -7.33 -15.00
CA LYS A 43 9.14 -6.01 -15.18
C LYS A 43 9.79 -4.92 -14.33
N THR A 44 10.02 -5.20 -13.03
CA THR A 44 10.64 -4.24 -12.09
C THR A 44 12.02 -3.80 -12.57
N PHE A 45 12.83 -4.74 -13.05
CA PHE A 45 14.15 -4.45 -13.58
C PHE A 45 14.10 -3.63 -14.89
N THR A 46 13.13 -3.91 -15.76
CA THR A 46 12.87 -3.11 -16.96
C THR A 46 12.51 -1.67 -16.59
N VAL A 47 11.57 -1.48 -15.65
CA VAL A 47 11.18 -0.15 -15.16
C VAL A 47 12.37 0.58 -14.54
N ALA A 48 13.20 -0.09 -13.73
CA ALA A 48 14.40 0.51 -13.15
C ALA A 48 15.35 1.03 -14.23
N ASN A 49 15.59 0.27 -15.31
CA ASN A 49 16.41 0.71 -16.43
C ASN A 49 15.77 1.87 -17.21
N VAL A 50 14.44 1.89 -17.39
CA VAL A 50 13.74 3.03 -17.99
C VAL A 50 13.94 4.29 -17.15
N VAL A 51 13.81 4.21 -15.83
CA VAL A 51 14.05 5.34 -14.91
C VAL A 51 15.48 5.86 -15.04
N GLN A 52 16.45 4.95 -15.13
CA GLN A 52 17.85 5.33 -15.40
C GLN A 52 18.03 6.05 -16.74
N GLU A 53 17.39 5.60 -17.81
CA GLU A 53 17.52 6.20 -19.13
C GLU A 53 16.86 7.59 -19.20
N VAL A 54 15.69 7.77 -18.59
CA VAL A 54 14.91 9.02 -18.68
C VAL A 54 15.30 10.07 -17.64
N GLN A 55 15.96 9.67 -16.54
CA GLN A 55 16.48 10.58 -15.51
C GLN A 55 15.43 11.53 -14.90
N ARG A 56 14.21 11.06 -14.62
CA ARG A 56 13.13 11.88 -14.07
C ARG A 56 12.70 11.38 -12.69
N PRO A 57 12.30 12.28 -11.78
CA PRO A 57 11.62 11.88 -10.54
C PRO A 57 10.47 10.94 -10.87
N THR A 58 10.36 9.84 -10.15
CA THR A 58 9.44 8.75 -10.51
C THR A 58 8.55 8.39 -9.33
N LEU A 59 7.23 8.30 -9.58
CA LEU A 59 6.25 7.72 -8.67
C LEU A 59 5.88 6.31 -9.16
N ILE A 60 6.02 5.30 -8.31
CA ILE A 60 5.55 3.94 -8.57
C ILE A 60 4.35 3.68 -7.68
N LEU A 61 3.20 3.47 -8.31
CA LEU A 61 1.92 3.28 -7.65
C LEU A 61 1.54 1.79 -7.63
N ALA A 62 1.37 1.23 -6.44
CA ALA A 62 0.95 -0.14 -6.21
C ALA A 62 -0.45 -0.19 -5.57
N HIS A 63 -1.20 -1.26 -5.79
CA HIS A 63 -2.58 -1.37 -5.29
C HIS A 63 -2.66 -1.68 -3.79
N ASN A 64 -1.61 -2.18 -3.15
CA ASN A 64 -1.58 -2.46 -1.71
C ASN A 64 -0.20 -2.23 -1.09
N LYS A 65 -0.14 -2.22 0.26
CA LYS A 65 1.09 -2.00 1.04
C LYS A 65 2.13 -3.11 0.84
N THR A 66 1.70 -4.36 0.73
CA THR A 66 2.59 -5.52 0.59
C THR A 66 3.38 -5.47 -0.73
N LEU A 67 2.69 -5.19 -1.83
CA LEU A 67 3.34 -5.01 -3.13
C LEU A 67 4.25 -3.78 -3.13
N ALA A 68 3.79 -2.67 -2.52
CA ALA A 68 4.62 -1.47 -2.38
C ALA A 68 5.90 -1.74 -1.57
N ALA A 69 5.83 -2.54 -0.49
CA ALA A 69 7.01 -2.92 0.31
C ALA A 69 7.99 -3.78 -0.48
N GLN A 70 7.48 -4.74 -1.26
CA GLN A 70 8.31 -5.56 -2.14
C GLN A 70 9.02 -4.69 -3.19
N LEU A 71 8.29 -3.82 -3.88
CA LEU A 71 8.87 -2.91 -4.87
C LEU A 71 9.91 -1.96 -4.24
N TYR A 72 9.63 -1.43 -3.04
CA TYR A 72 10.56 -0.60 -2.30
C TYR A 72 11.89 -1.31 -2.05
N SER A 73 11.84 -2.56 -1.57
CA SER A 73 13.03 -3.37 -1.34
C SER A 73 13.81 -3.62 -2.65
N GLU A 74 13.13 -3.98 -3.74
CA GLU A 74 13.75 -4.22 -5.05
C GLU A 74 14.39 -2.94 -5.61
N PHE A 75 13.69 -1.79 -5.59
CA PHE A 75 14.21 -0.52 -6.08
C PHE A 75 15.37 0.02 -5.22
N LYS A 76 15.34 -0.20 -3.92
CA LYS A 76 16.45 0.18 -3.02
C LYS A 76 17.72 -0.61 -3.32
N GLN A 77 17.58 -1.88 -3.72
CA GLN A 77 18.70 -2.69 -4.19
C GLN A 77 19.24 -2.21 -5.56
N PHE A 78 18.35 -1.84 -6.49
CA PHE A 78 18.76 -1.32 -7.79
C PHE A 78 19.36 0.08 -7.74
N PHE A 79 18.95 0.90 -6.78
CA PHE A 79 19.38 2.29 -6.65
C PHE A 79 19.94 2.60 -5.24
N PRO A 80 21.02 1.92 -4.80
CA PRO A 80 21.55 2.07 -3.44
C PRO A 80 22.08 3.49 -3.15
N ASN A 81 22.45 4.27 -4.18
CA ASN A 81 23.03 5.61 -4.06
C ASN A 81 22.02 6.74 -4.36
N ASN A 82 20.78 6.41 -4.73
CA ASN A 82 19.75 7.38 -5.05
C ASN A 82 18.66 7.40 -3.96
N SER A 83 17.81 8.41 -3.99
CA SER A 83 16.73 8.57 -3.02
C SER A 83 15.55 7.67 -3.38
N VAL A 84 15.44 6.52 -2.77
CA VAL A 84 14.28 5.64 -2.87
C VAL A 84 13.44 5.82 -1.62
N GLN A 85 12.20 6.25 -1.77
CA GLN A 85 11.28 6.65 -0.70
C GLN A 85 10.05 5.74 -0.67
N TYR A 86 9.44 5.62 0.52
CA TYR A 86 8.28 4.77 0.75
C TYR A 86 7.11 5.57 1.32
N PHE A 87 5.97 5.58 0.64
CA PHE A 87 4.82 6.38 1.02
C PHE A 87 3.53 5.56 0.98
N VAL A 88 3.14 5.02 2.12
CA VAL A 88 1.90 4.23 2.27
C VAL A 88 1.05 4.79 3.42
N SER A 89 -0.14 4.23 3.66
CA SER A 89 -0.93 4.57 4.84
C SER A 89 -0.13 4.24 6.12
N TYR A 90 -0.08 5.19 7.06
CA TYR A 90 0.69 5.07 8.30
C TYR A 90 -0.12 4.48 9.47
N TYR A 91 -1.31 3.97 9.18
CA TYR A 91 -2.14 3.30 10.19
C TYR A 91 -1.86 1.80 10.23
N ASP A 92 -1.59 1.25 11.41
CA ASP A 92 -1.59 -0.19 11.64
C ASP A 92 -3.01 -0.72 11.73
N TYR A 93 -3.88 0.11 12.31
CA TYR A 93 -5.31 -0.10 12.39
C TYR A 93 -6.04 1.20 12.07
N TYR A 94 -7.11 1.10 11.29
CA TYR A 94 -7.94 2.25 10.93
C TYR A 94 -9.40 1.87 10.81
N GLN A 95 -10.23 2.39 11.72
CA GLN A 95 -11.69 2.36 11.63
C GLN A 95 -12.18 3.77 11.29
N PRO A 96 -12.71 4.01 10.10
CA PRO A 96 -13.25 5.32 9.75
C PRO A 96 -14.50 5.63 10.56
N GLU A 97 -14.65 6.90 10.94
CA GLU A 97 -15.90 7.42 11.51
C GLU A 97 -17.05 7.21 10.53
N ALA A 98 -18.17 6.68 11.00
CA ALA A 98 -19.34 6.43 10.15
C ALA A 98 -20.64 6.53 10.95
N PHE A 99 -21.74 6.84 10.27
CA PHE A 99 -23.07 6.73 10.81
C PHE A 99 -23.94 5.87 9.91
N ILE A 100 -24.63 4.90 10.49
CA ILE A 100 -25.54 3.99 9.79
C ILE A 100 -26.98 4.38 10.12
N PRO A 101 -27.69 5.10 9.23
CA PRO A 101 -29.02 5.63 9.52
C PRO A 101 -30.06 4.56 9.83
N VAL A 102 -29.99 3.40 9.17
CA VAL A 102 -30.96 2.30 9.35
C VAL A 102 -30.96 1.74 10.76
N THR A 103 -29.81 1.67 11.41
CA THR A 103 -29.68 1.16 12.79
C THR A 103 -29.52 2.27 13.82
N GLY A 104 -29.35 3.52 13.40
CA GLY A 104 -29.03 4.64 14.28
C GLY A 104 -27.67 4.52 14.97
N THR A 105 -26.76 3.71 14.39
CA THR A 105 -25.45 3.39 15.00
C THR A 105 -24.38 4.37 14.54
N TYR A 106 -23.76 5.06 15.49
CA TYR A 106 -22.55 5.85 15.26
C TYR A 106 -21.32 4.99 15.56
N ILE A 107 -20.40 4.97 14.62
CA ILE A 107 -19.10 4.31 14.72
C ILE A 107 -18.07 5.41 14.90
N GLU A 108 -17.43 5.43 16.05
CA GLU A 108 -16.35 6.38 16.32
C GLU A 108 -15.11 6.01 15.53
N LYS A 109 -14.33 7.04 15.13
CA LYS A 109 -13.04 6.84 14.52
C LYS A 109 -12.09 6.19 15.51
N ASP A 110 -11.49 5.07 15.13
CA ASP A 110 -10.46 4.39 15.90
C ASP A 110 -9.25 4.11 15.01
N LEU A 111 -8.05 4.35 15.52
CA LEU A 111 -6.82 4.22 14.74
C LEU A 111 -5.61 3.95 15.63
N SER A 112 -4.64 3.24 15.07
CA SER A 112 -3.30 3.09 15.60
C SER A 112 -2.30 3.59 14.57
N ILE A 113 -1.46 4.53 14.96
CA ILE A 113 -0.43 5.11 14.09
C ILE A 113 0.85 4.28 14.22
N ASN A 114 1.51 4.07 13.10
CA ASN A 114 2.85 3.51 13.04
C ASN A 114 3.85 4.64 12.84
N ASP A 115 4.63 4.94 13.88
CA ASP A 115 5.58 6.07 13.91
C ASP A 115 6.66 5.94 12.83
N GLU A 116 7.12 4.73 12.51
CA GLU A 116 8.11 4.50 11.46
C GLU A 116 7.55 4.80 10.06
N LEU A 117 6.30 4.43 9.80
CA LEU A 117 5.64 4.77 8.54
C LEU A 117 5.36 6.27 8.44
N GLU A 118 5.01 6.93 9.54
CA GLU A 118 4.84 8.39 9.57
C GLU A 118 6.16 9.10 9.25
N LYS A 119 7.26 8.66 9.84
CA LYS A 119 8.61 9.14 9.56
C LYS A 119 8.99 8.96 8.09
N LEU A 120 8.72 7.79 7.48
CA LEU A 120 8.98 7.55 6.06
C LEU A 120 8.16 8.46 5.14
N ARG A 121 6.93 8.80 5.53
CA ARG A 121 6.08 9.75 4.80
C ARG A 121 6.67 11.17 4.86
N LEU A 122 7.09 11.62 6.03
CA LEU A 122 7.78 12.91 6.22
C LEU A 122 9.10 12.96 5.45
N SER A 123 9.88 11.88 5.49
CA SER A 123 11.11 11.74 4.68
C SER A 123 10.82 11.89 3.19
N THR A 124 9.74 11.26 2.70
CA THR A 124 9.33 11.36 1.29
C THR A 124 8.97 12.80 0.89
N THR A 125 8.11 13.48 1.67
CA THR A 125 7.71 14.86 1.37
C THR A 125 8.90 15.82 1.44
N SER A 126 9.77 15.65 2.42
CA SER A 126 10.99 16.44 2.56
C SER A 126 11.95 16.21 1.39
N ALA A 127 12.15 14.96 0.98
CA ALA A 127 12.98 14.62 -0.18
C ALA A 127 12.46 15.26 -1.48
N LEU A 128 11.16 15.20 -1.74
CA LEU A 128 10.52 15.81 -2.92
C LEU A 128 10.72 17.32 -2.96
N LEU A 129 10.61 18.00 -1.82
CA LEU A 129 10.76 19.45 -1.70
C LEU A 129 12.22 19.92 -1.57
N SER A 130 13.18 19.00 -1.45
CA SER A 130 14.62 19.32 -1.36
C SER A 130 15.25 19.83 -2.68
N GLY A 131 14.51 19.75 -3.79
CA GLY A 131 15.03 20.07 -5.12
C GLY A 131 15.87 18.96 -5.77
N ARG A 132 16.05 17.79 -5.11
CA ARG A 132 16.69 16.62 -5.75
C ARG A 132 15.81 16.10 -6.87
N ARG A 133 16.47 15.59 -7.89
CA ARG A 133 15.79 15.02 -9.06
C ARG A 133 15.92 13.50 -9.15
N ASP A 134 16.81 12.91 -8.36
CA ASP A 134 17.10 11.46 -8.33
C ASP A 134 16.23 10.76 -7.25
N ILE A 135 14.90 10.98 -7.30
CA ILE A 135 13.94 10.48 -6.34
C ILE A 135 13.00 9.47 -7.00
N ILE A 136 12.87 8.30 -6.38
CA ILE A 136 11.86 7.29 -6.69
C ILE A 136 10.98 7.14 -5.44
N VAL A 137 9.68 7.36 -5.59
CA VAL A 137 8.71 7.14 -4.52
C VAL A 137 7.88 5.92 -4.85
N ILE A 138 7.88 4.93 -3.97
CA ILE A 138 7.00 3.78 -4.05
C ILE A 138 5.82 4.02 -3.11
N SER A 139 4.61 4.01 -3.66
CA SER A 139 3.41 4.33 -2.91
C SER A 139 2.27 3.34 -3.14
N SER A 140 1.39 3.22 -2.14
CA SER A 140 0.07 2.64 -2.36
C SER A 140 -0.92 3.73 -2.80
N VAL A 141 -2.16 3.36 -3.13
CA VAL A 141 -3.22 4.32 -3.48
C VAL A 141 -3.53 5.34 -2.37
N SER A 142 -2.98 5.16 -1.17
CA SER A 142 -3.09 6.14 -0.08
C SER A 142 -2.48 7.51 -0.41
N CYS A 143 -1.60 7.61 -1.40
CA CYS A 143 -1.04 8.88 -1.89
C CYS A 143 -2.08 9.82 -2.51
N LEU A 144 -3.27 9.32 -2.83
CA LEU A 144 -4.37 10.07 -3.43
C LEU A 144 -5.29 10.73 -2.37
N TYR A 145 -5.07 10.44 -1.10
CA TYR A 145 -5.74 11.14 0.02
C TYR A 145 -5.05 12.46 0.32
N GLY A 146 -5.82 13.34 0.96
CA GLY A 146 -5.32 14.65 1.40
C GLY A 146 -4.14 14.55 2.36
N ILE A 147 -3.11 15.33 2.07
CA ILE A 147 -1.98 15.62 2.96
C ILE A 147 -1.81 17.13 3.06
N GLY A 148 -0.86 17.61 3.83
CA GLY A 148 -0.61 19.04 4.02
C GLY A 148 -0.32 19.81 2.72
N ASN A 149 -0.52 21.12 2.76
CA ASN A 149 -0.23 22.00 1.63
C ASN A 149 1.29 22.12 1.40
N PRO A 150 1.84 21.73 0.22
CA PRO A 150 3.28 21.79 -0.04
C PRO A 150 3.86 23.20 0.06
N VAL A 151 3.07 24.24 -0.26
CA VAL A 151 3.51 25.64 -0.15
C VAL A 151 3.68 26.05 1.31
N GLU A 152 2.73 25.70 2.19
CA GLU A 152 2.84 25.97 3.62
C GLU A 152 3.97 25.15 4.25
N PHE A 153 4.12 23.90 3.84
CA PHE A 153 5.23 23.06 4.29
C PHE A 153 6.59 23.70 3.94
N GLN A 154 6.75 24.18 2.70
CA GLN A 154 7.98 24.82 2.22
C GLN A 154 8.29 26.15 2.93
N LYS A 155 7.26 26.95 3.29
CA LYS A 155 7.44 28.19 4.05
C LYS A 155 8.01 27.97 5.45
N ASN A 156 7.73 26.80 6.05
CA ASN A 156 8.18 26.45 7.39
C ASN A 156 9.49 25.65 7.41
N VAL A 157 10.18 25.55 6.27
CA VAL A 157 11.52 24.96 6.18
C VAL A 157 12.55 25.93 6.73
N ILE A 158 13.44 25.45 7.60
CA ILE A 158 14.50 26.23 8.23
C ILE A 158 15.83 25.88 7.55
N ASN A 159 16.48 26.88 6.95
CA ASN A 159 17.80 26.72 6.36
C ASN A 159 18.84 27.35 7.27
N LEU A 160 19.84 26.57 7.65
CA LEU A 160 20.95 26.98 8.52
C LEU A 160 22.27 26.80 7.78
N GLU A 161 23.21 27.72 8.02
CA GLU A 161 24.55 27.68 7.44
C GLU A 161 25.58 28.07 8.49
N ALA A 162 26.72 27.40 8.51
CA ALA A 162 27.84 27.80 9.39
C ALA A 162 28.29 29.22 9.05
N GLY A 163 28.50 30.07 10.06
CA GLY A 163 28.77 31.52 9.92
C GLY A 163 27.51 32.39 9.75
N GLN A 164 26.31 31.81 9.75
CA GLN A 164 25.07 32.58 9.62
C GLN A 164 24.78 33.38 10.88
N GLN A 165 24.42 34.66 10.69
CA GLN A 165 23.97 35.55 11.77
C GLN A 165 22.45 35.33 12.01
N ILE A 166 22.13 34.65 13.08
CA ILE A 166 20.74 34.36 13.53
C ILE A 166 20.73 34.26 15.05
N SER A 167 19.84 34.99 15.72
CA SER A 167 19.72 34.82 17.16
C SER A 167 19.13 33.46 17.52
N ARG A 168 19.66 32.85 18.57
CA ARG A 168 19.15 31.60 19.11
C ARG A 168 17.64 31.64 19.34
N THR A 169 17.13 32.73 19.91
CA THR A 169 15.68 32.92 20.14
C THR A 169 14.88 32.83 18.85
N LYS A 170 15.38 33.41 17.76
CA LYS A 170 14.71 33.33 16.45
C LYS A 170 14.67 31.89 15.94
N LEU A 171 15.76 31.13 16.05
CA LEU A 171 15.77 29.71 15.67
C LEU A 171 14.76 28.91 16.49
N LEU A 172 14.69 29.13 17.81
CA LEU A 172 13.73 28.46 18.68
C LEU A 172 12.28 28.74 18.29
N HIS A 173 11.95 29.99 17.96
CA HIS A 173 10.62 30.32 17.44
C HIS A 173 10.31 29.63 16.12
N GLN A 174 11.27 29.56 15.19
CA GLN A 174 11.10 28.88 13.92
C GLN A 174 10.86 27.36 14.14
N LEU A 175 11.60 26.73 15.08
CA LEU A 175 11.38 25.30 15.42
C LEU A 175 9.98 25.04 15.96
N VAL A 176 9.48 25.90 16.88
CA VAL A 176 8.10 25.77 17.39
C VAL A 176 7.07 25.99 16.29
N GLN A 177 7.27 26.95 15.39
CA GLN A 177 6.40 27.18 14.22
C GLN A 177 6.41 26.00 13.28
N SER A 178 7.55 25.31 13.15
CA SER A 178 7.70 24.06 12.36
C SER A 178 7.27 22.81 13.13
N LEU A 179 6.52 22.97 14.24
CA LEU A 179 5.91 21.93 15.06
C LEU A 179 6.90 21.04 15.82
N TYR A 180 8.15 21.48 16.06
CA TYR A 180 9.05 20.83 16.99
C TYR A 180 8.69 21.17 18.44
N SER A 181 8.74 20.17 19.33
CA SER A 181 8.47 20.33 20.74
C SER A 181 9.76 20.49 21.55
N ARG A 182 9.80 21.45 22.47
CA ARG A 182 10.90 21.56 23.40
C ARG A 182 10.82 20.48 24.47
N THR A 183 11.92 19.78 24.71
CA THR A 183 12.02 18.76 25.76
C THR A 183 13.22 19.01 26.68
N GLU A 184 13.08 18.63 27.94
CA GLU A 184 14.18 18.57 28.93
C GLU A 184 14.38 17.13 29.44
N ALA A 185 13.47 16.22 29.09
CA ALA A 185 13.46 14.81 29.50
C ALA A 185 13.97 13.90 28.36
N GLU A 186 13.06 13.25 27.67
CA GLU A 186 13.39 12.32 26.58
C GLU A 186 13.64 13.08 25.26
N PHE A 187 14.81 12.82 24.66
CA PHE A 187 15.18 13.41 23.38
C PHE A 187 14.88 12.44 22.24
N ALA A 188 13.68 12.59 21.68
CA ALA A 188 13.14 11.76 20.60
C ALA A 188 12.93 12.57 19.32
N ALA A 189 12.61 11.90 18.22
CA ALA A 189 12.27 12.53 16.94
C ALA A 189 11.12 13.56 17.09
N GLY A 190 11.24 14.70 16.42
CA GLY A 190 10.31 15.83 16.53
C GLY A 190 10.56 16.75 17.73
N ASN A 191 11.62 16.52 18.51
CA ASN A 191 11.95 17.34 19.66
C ASN A 191 13.23 18.15 19.45
N PHE A 192 13.33 19.25 20.17
CA PHE A 192 14.59 19.98 20.35
C PHE A 192 14.87 20.26 21.82
N ARG A 193 16.13 20.43 22.17
CA ARG A 193 16.57 20.83 23.51
C ARG A 193 17.71 21.80 23.47
N ILE A 194 17.92 22.51 24.57
CA ILE A 194 18.93 23.56 24.70
C ILE A 194 19.89 23.20 25.82
N LYS A 195 21.18 23.26 25.52
CA LYS A 195 22.26 23.06 26.50
C LYS A 195 23.29 24.16 26.36
N GLY A 196 23.14 25.20 27.18
CA GLY A 196 24.02 26.39 27.07
C GLY A 196 23.85 27.08 25.72
N ASP A 197 24.93 27.18 24.96
CA ASP A 197 24.94 27.78 23.62
C ASP A 197 24.71 26.77 22.49
N ILE A 198 24.28 25.56 22.83
CA ILE A 198 23.98 24.48 21.87
C ILE A 198 22.48 24.26 21.79
N VAL A 199 21.97 24.20 20.56
CA VAL A 199 20.61 23.74 20.25
C VAL A 199 20.70 22.37 19.59
N GLU A 200 20.19 21.33 20.24
CA GLU A 200 20.10 19.99 19.69
C GLU A 200 18.69 19.77 19.11
N ILE A 201 18.59 19.27 17.88
CA ILE A 201 17.35 19.08 17.13
C ILE A 201 17.30 17.64 16.62
N PHE A 202 16.20 16.93 16.90
CA PHE A 202 15.99 15.58 16.38
C PHE A 202 14.88 15.63 15.31
N PRO A 203 15.22 15.55 14.01
CA PRO A 203 14.24 15.59 12.94
C PRO A 203 13.22 14.46 13.02
N SER A 204 11.95 14.73 12.71
CA SER A 204 10.90 13.69 12.64
C SER A 204 11.02 12.78 11.44
N TYR A 205 11.82 13.13 10.44
CA TYR A 205 12.01 12.42 9.16
C TYR A 205 13.35 11.70 9.05
N GLY A 206 14.20 11.75 10.09
CA GLY A 206 15.55 11.18 10.09
C GLY A 206 15.88 10.41 11.36
N ASP A 207 17.02 9.71 11.34
CA ASP A 207 17.53 8.91 12.47
C ASP A 207 18.62 9.64 13.24
N GLU A 208 19.19 10.70 12.67
CA GLU A 208 20.33 11.41 13.20
C GLU A 208 19.91 12.79 13.69
N PRO A 209 20.11 13.09 14.98
CA PRO A 209 19.94 14.44 15.52
C PRO A 209 21.12 15.34 15.15
N PHE A 210 20.86 16.66 15.14
CA PHE A 210 21.84 17.69 14.84
C PHE A 210 22.12 18.57 16.05
N ARG A 211 23.36 19.03 16.20
CA ARG A 211 23.81 20.07 17.13
C ARG A 211 24.13 21.31 16.35
N ILE A 212 23.61 22.43 16.80
CA ILE A 212 23.90 23.76 16.30
C ILE A 212 24.63 24.52 17.42
N HIS A 213 25.89 24.78 17.21
CA HIS A 213 26.73 25.51 18.15
C HIS A 213 26.63 27.01 17.85
N PHE A 214 26.31 27.82 18.86
CA PHE A 214 26.22 29.26 18.76
C PHE A 214 27.40 29.94 19.46
N PHE A 215 27.94 30.97 18.81
CA PHE A 215 28.79 31.95 19.46
C PHE A 215 28.08 33.32 19.39
N GLY A 216 27.40 33.70 20.47
CA GLY A 216 26.49 34.85 20.47
C GLY A 216 25.28 34.62 19.55
N ASP A 217 25.15 35.41 18.50
CA ASP A 217 24.11 35.31 17.48
C ASP A 217 24.64 34.73 16.15
N GLU A 218 25.79 34.10 16.16
CA GLU A 218 26.38 33.43 15.00
C GLU A 218 26.38 31.91 15.18
N ILE A 219 26.06 31.16 14.12
CA ILE A 219 26.20 29.71 14.08
C ILE A 219 27.67 29.40 13.80
N GLU A 220 28.39 28.86 14.79
CA GLU A 220 29.80 28.50 14.69
C GLU A 220 29.96 27.14 13.94
N GLU A 221 29.17 26.14 14.31
CA GLU A 221 29.29 24.80 13.79
C GLU A 221 27.94 24.07 13.77
N ILE A 222 27.77 23.20 12.77
CA ILE A 222 26.63 22.29 12.64
C ILE A 222 27.14 20.86 12.51
N GLU A 223 26.70 19.98 13.40
CA GLU A 223 27.14 18.59 13.40
C GLU A 223 25.96 17.61 13.61
N ALA A 224 26.01 16.44 12.93
CA ALA A 224 25.20 15.29 13.29
C ALA A 224 25.88 14.47 14.36
N PHE A 225 25.12 13.88 15.27
CA PHE A 225 25.65 13.07 16.34
C PHE A 225 24.80 11.86 16.65
N ASP A 226 25.40 10.83 17.20
CA ASP A 226 24.72 9.65 17.69
C ASP A 226 23.99 9.96 19.01
N PRO A 227 22.65 9.81 19.09
CA PRO A 227 21.89 10.18 20.28
C PRO A 227 22.24 9.38 21.54
N THR A 228 22.77 8.16 21.36
CA THR A 228 23.12 7.24 22.46
C THR A 228 24.53 7.51 23.01
N THR A 229 25.49 7.66 22.10
CA THR A 229 26.92 7.82 22.48
C THR A 229 27.38 9.28 22.52
N ALA A 230 26.55 10.20 22.02
CA ALA A 230 26.84 11.62 21.85
C ALA A 230 28.06 11.92 20.95
N LYS A 231 28.57 10.93 20.21
CA LYS A 231 29.71 11.12 19.30
C LYS A 231 29.25 11.82 18.01
N VAL A 232 30.12 12.70 17.52
CA VAL A 232 29.94 13.36 16.23
C VAL A 232 30.06 12.33 15.11
N ILE A 233 29.10 12.34 14.20
CA ILE A 233 29.06 11.48 13.01
C ILE A 233 29.66 12.25 11.82
N GLU A 234 29.15 13.47 11.57
CA GLU A 234 29.52 14.28 10.42
C GLU A 234 29.31 15.76 10.74
N ARG A 235 30.03 16.64 10.03
CA ARG A 235 29.91 18.11 10.12
C ARG A 235 29.37 18.67 8.83
N TYR A 236 28.50 19.67 8.93
CA TYR A 236 27.79 20.26 7.82
C TYR A 236 28.05 21.77 7.69
N GLU A 237 28.30 22.21 6.48
CA GLU A 237 28.32 23.66 6.20
C GLU A 237 26.91 24.24 6.10
N LYS A 238 25.95 23.42 5.60
CA LYS A 238 24.54 23.79 5.41
C LYS A 238 23.63 22.69 5.89
N LEU A 239 22.58 23.06 6.57
CA LEU A 239 21.55 22.13 7.06
C LEU A 239 20.17 22.68 6.75
N THR A 240 19.31 21.82 6.19
CA THR A 240 17.90 22.13 5.98
C THR A 240 17.06 21.30 6.95
N ILE A 241 16.26 21.97 7.78
CA ILE A 241 15.33 21.33 8.72
C ILE A 241 13.92 21.51 8.19
N TYR A 242 13.25 20.38 7.94
CA TYR A 242 11.87 20.35 7.50
C TYR A 242 10.92 20.30 8.71
N PRO A 243 9.65 20.72 8.56
CA PRO A 243 8.66 20.64 9.62
C PRO A 243 8.51 19.26 10.22
N ALA A 244 8.20 19.19 11.51
CA ALA A 244 8.03 17.94 12.25
C ALA A 244 6.72 17.21 11.91
N ASN A 245 5.78 17.85 11.22
CA ASN A 245 4.52 17.26 10.78
C ASN A 245 4.13 17.78 9.38
N MET A 246 3.46 16.91 8.59
CA MET A 246 2.99 17.27 7.24
C MET A 246 1.89 18.35 7.23
N PHE A 247 1.12 18.48 8.31
CA PHE A 247 0.01 19.43 8.46
C PHE A 247 0.42 20.72 9.16
N VAL A 248 1.61 21.24 8.88
CA VAL A 248 2.06 22.51 9.38
C VAL A 248 1.24 23.66 8.76
N THR A 249 0.78 24.58 9.59
CA THR A 249 -0.04 25.74 9.19
C THR A 249 0.47 26.97 9.90
N SER A 250 0.59 28.08 9.19
CA SER A 250 1.02 29.36 9.80
C SER A 250 -0.05 29.90 10.76
N PRO A 251 0.34 30.63 11.83
CA PRO A 251 -0.60 31.17 12.83
C PRO A 251 -1.72 32.01 12.22
N ASP A 252 -1.43 32.80 11.20
CA ASP A 252 -2.42 33.65 10.53
C ASP A 252 -3.48 32.80 9.79
N VAL A 253 -3.05 31.74 9.12
CA VAL A 253 -3.95 30.79 8.44
C VAL A 253 -4.81 30.07 9.47
N LEU A 254 -4.26 29.68 10.61
CA LEU A 254 -4.99 29.03 11.69
C LEU A 254 -6.10 29.92 12.26
N GLN A 255 -5.81 31.22 12.52
CA GLN A 255 -6.81 32.17 13.01
C GLN A 255 -7.96 32.37 12.00
N ASN A 256 -7.62 32.50 10.71
CA ASN A 256 -8.61 32.61 9.65
C ASN A 256 -9.47 31.33 9.54
N ALA A 257 -8.85 30.15 9.69
CA ALA A 257 -9.55 28.87 9.70
C ALA A 257 -10.56 28.77 10.86
N ILE A 258 -10.15 29.14 12.09
CA ILE A 258 -11.02 29.15 13.26
C ILE A 258 -12.25 30.05 13.01
N TRP A 259 -12.03 31.25 12.49
CA TRP A 259 -13.12 32.15 12.16
C TRP A 259 -14.06 31.57 11.09
N ALA A 260 -13.54 31.03 10.03
CA ALA A 260 -14.31 30.42 8.94
C ALA A 260 -15.14 29.21 9.42
N ILE A 261 -14.56 28.35 10.27
CA ILE A 261 -15.27 27.22 10.90
C ILE A 261 -16.44 27.71 11.72
N GLN A 262 -16.26 28.79 12.51
CA GLN A 262 -17.33 29.37 13.32
C GLN A 262 -18.48 29.91 12.45
N GLN A 263 -18.16 30.59 11.34
CA GLN A 263 -19.17 31.12 10.43
C GLN A 263 -19.99 30.00 9.78
N ASP A 264 -19.33 28.93 9.33
CA ASP A 264 -20.00 27.77 8.72
C ASP A 264 -20.79 26.97 9.75
N LEU A 265 -20.34 26.89 11.01
CA LEU A 265 -21.09 26.29 12.10
C LEU A 265 -22.43 27.00 12.32
N ILE A 266 -22.40 28.34 12.44
CA ILE A 266 -23.62 29.13 12.65
C ILE A 266 -24.61 28.86 11.51
N LYS A 267 -24.17 28.96 10.25
CA LYS A 267 -25.02 28.72 9.08
C LYS A 267 -25.63 27.32 9.10
N GLN A 268 -24.84 26.29 9.42
CA GLN A 268 -25.32 24.91 9.40
C GLN A 268 -26.26 24.60 10.55
N VAL A 269 -26.02 25.16 11.74
CA VAL A 269 -26.90 25.06 12.91
C VAL A 269 -28.24 25.73 12.64
N ASP A 270 -28.24 26.92 12.05
CA ASP A 270 -29.47 27.64 11.69
C ASP A 270 -30.26 26.85 10.63
N TYR A 271 -29.59 26.33 9.62
CA TYR A 271 -30.20 25.45 8.61
C TYR A 271 -30.88 24.23 9.26
N PHE A 272 -30.22 23.52 10.17
CA PHE A 272 -30.81 22.39 10.85
C PHE A 272 -32.03 22.79 11.73
N LYS A 273 -31.99 23.93 12.37
CA LYS A 273 -33.13 24.45 13.16
C LYS A 273 -34.33 24.79 12.28
N GLU A 274 -34.08 25.41 11.11
CA GLU A 274 -35.14 25.74 10.13
C GLU A 274 -35.86 24.50 9.57
N ILE A 275 -35.12 23.41 9.33
CA ILE A 275 -35.70 22.15 8.82
C ILE A 275 -36.19 21.22 9.95
N GLY A 276 -36.18 21.67 11.23
CA GLY A 276 -36.67 20.92 12.38
C GLY A 276 -35.76 19.85 12.93
N LYS A 277 -34.50 19.79 12.48
CA LYS A 277 -33.46 18.84 12.94
C LYS A 277 -32.70 19.39 14.17
N HIS A 278 -33.43 19.57 15.30
CA HIS A 278 -32.87 20.20 16.50
C HIS A 278 -31.80 19.35 17.20
N LEU A 279 -31.89 18.03 17.13
CA LEU A 279 -30.88 17.11 17.69
C LEU A 279 -29.56 17.18 16.94
N GLU A 280 -29.65 17.20 15.62
CA GLU A 280 -28.51 17.35 14.74
C GLU A 280 -27.82 18.70 14.91
N ALA A 281 -28.62 19.77 15.04
CA ALA A 281 -28.13 21.12 15.32
C ALA A 281 -27.31 21.17 16.61
N LYS A 282 -27.89 20.64 17.71
CA LYS A 282 -27.23 20.60 19.03
C LYS A 282 -25.93 19.78 18.99
N ARG A 283 -25.98 18.58 18.39
CA ARG A 283 -24.82 17.69 18.28
C ARG A 283 -23.67 18.36 17.52
N LEU A 284 -23.98 18.97 16.39
CA LEU A 284 -22.99 19.66 15.57
C LEU A 284 -22.35 20.84 16.32
N GLU A 285 -23.18 21.62 17.01
CA GLU A 285 -22.74 22.79 17.79
C GLU A 285 -21.82 22.37 18.95
N GLU A 286 -22.20 21.38 19.75
CA GLU A 286 -21.39 20.89 20.86
C GLU A 286 -20.06 20.32 20.38
N ARG A 287 -20.08 19.46 19.34
CA ARG A 287 -18.88 18.82 18.80
C ARG A 287 -17.91 19.84 18.18
N THR A 288 -18.42 20.74 17.35
CA THR A 288 -17.55 21.70 16.65
C THR A 288 -16.97 22.72 17.63
N ASN A 289 -17.71 23.17 18.64
CA ASN A 289 -17.18 24.07 19.66
C ASN A 289 -16.08 23.39 20.49
N PHE A 290 -16.25 22.13 20.85
CA PHE A 290 -15.21 21.34 21.52
C PHE A 290 -13.94 21.21 20.64
N ASP A 291 -14.11 20.86 19.36
CA ASP A 291 -12.99 20.76 18.42
C ASP A 291 -12.25 22.11 18.26
N LEU A 292 -12.99 23.23 18.21
CA LEU A 292 -12.42 24.58 18.15
C LEU A 292 -11.65 24.98 19.42
N GLU A 293 -12.12 24.58 20.59
CA GLU A 293 -11.40 24.78 21.85
C GLU A 293 -10.09 24.03 21.86
N MET A 294 -10.10 22.76 21.46
CA MET A 294 -8.89 21.95 21.33
C MET A 294 -7.89 22.53 20.33
N ILE A 295 -8.36 23.01 19.18
CA ILE A 295 -7.51 23.66 18.17
C ILE A 295 -6.86 24.94 18.72
N ARG A 296 -7.58 25.75 19.51
CA ARG A 296 -7.04 26.98 20.11
C ARG A 296 -5.97 26.70 21.15
N GLU A 297 -6.23 25.72 22.03
CA GLU A 297 -5.36 25.44 23.17
C GLU A 297 -4.16 24.56 22.79
N LEU A 298 -4.37 23.56 21.93
CA LEU A 298 -3.37 22.53 21.60
C LEU A 298 -2.88 22.61 20.15
N GLY A 299 -3.49 23.45 19.30
CA GLY A 299 -3.21 23.46 17.85
C GLY A 299 -3.75 22.25 17.09
N TYR A 300 -4.48 21.34 17.76
CA TYR A 300 -4.92 20.06 17.21
C TYR A 300 -6.25 19.61 17.85
N CYS A 301 -7.06 18.84 17.09
CA CYS A 301 -8.21 18.12 17.64
C CYS A 301 -8.34 16.73 16.99
N SER A 302 -9.06 15.81 17.63
CA SER A 302 -9.38 14.51 17.03
C SER A 302 -10.25 14.68 15.78
N GLY A 303 -9.77 14.21 14.63
CA GLY A 303 -10.46 14.38 13.35
C GLY A 303 -10.20 15.75 12.70
N ILE A 304 -9.07 16.39 13.00
CA ILE A 304 -8.67 17.68 12.42
C ILE A 304 -8.69 17.69 10.88
N GLU A 305 -8.52 16.54 10.26
CA GLU A 305 -8.61 16.38 8.81
C GLU A 305 -9.99 16.78 8.24
N ASN A 306 -11.06 16.73 9.03
CA ASN A 306 -12.38 17.20 8.62
C ASN A 306 -12.45 18.73 8.44
N TYR A 307 -11.47 19.44 8.97
CA TYR A 307 -11.30 20.88 8.86
C TYR A 307 -10.19 21.27 7.85
N SER A 308 -9.60 20.31 7.12
CA SER A 308 -8.46 20.51 6.22
C SER A 308 -8.71 21.60 5.20
N ARG A 309 -9.95 21.74 4.67
CA ARG A 309 -10.29 22.81 3.73
C ARG A 309 -9.98 24.21 4.27
N TYR A 310 -10.32 24.45 5.53
CA TYR A 310 -10.08 25.75 6.17
C TYR A 310 -8.58 25.95 6.47
N LEU A 311 -7.90 24.91 6.92
CA LEU A 311 -6.47 24.93 7.24
C LEU A 311 -5.59 25.10 5.99
N ASP A 312 -6.06 24.61 4.84
CA ASP A 312 -5.40 24.77 3.54
C ASP A 312 -5.79 26.07 2.81
N GLY A 313 -6.80 26.80 3.32
CA GLY A 313 -7.35 27.99 2.65
C GLY A 313 -8.04 27.71 1.32
N ARG A 314 -8.58 26.48 1.14
CA ARG A 314 -9.21 26.05 -0.11
C ARG A 314 -10.69 26.45 -0.19
N GLU A 315 -11.14 26.73 -1.42
CA GLU A 315 -12.56 26.97 -1.71
C GLU A 315 -13.37 25.66 -1.57
N PRO A 316 -14.67 25.76 -1.17
CA PRO A 316 -15.56 24.62 -1.10
C PRO A 316 -15.59 23.80 -2.38
N GLY A 317 -15.54 22.45 -2.25
CA GLY A 317 -15.62 21.50 -3.37
C GLY A 317 -14.30 21.31 -4.13
N THR A 318 -13.26 22.07 -3.85
CA THR A 318 -11.93 21.88 -4.46
C THR A 318 -11.26 20.62 -3.93
N ARG A 319 -10.38 20.04 -4.75
CA ARG A 319 -9.63 18.86 -4.35
C ARG A 319 -8.63 19.15 -3.24
N PRO A 320 -8.35 18.21 -2.33
CA PRO A 320 -7.25 18.34 -1.38
C PRO A 320 -5.88 18.27 -2.08
N PHE A 321 -4.86 18.81 -1.43
CA PHE A 321 -3.48 18.53 -1.81
C PHE A 321 -3.14 17.07 -1.49
N CYS A 322 -2.44 16.40 -2.39
CA CYS A 322 -2.02 15.01 -2.23
C CYS A 322 -0.53 14.87 -2.57
N LEU A 323 0.02 13.67 -2.49
CA LEU A 323 1.43 13.44 -2.77
C LEU A 323 1.85 13.90 -4.18
N LEU A 324 0.94 13.82 -5.17
CA LEU A 324 1.23 14.24 -6.54
C LEU A 324 1.55 15.73 -6.65
N ASP A 325 1.04 16.55 -5.74
CA ASP A 325 1.30 18.00 -5.70
C ASP A 325 2.72 18.34 -5.21
N TYR A 326 3.44 17.38 -4.64
CA TYR A 326 4.83 17.54 -4.20
C TYR A 326 5.85 17.22 -5.30
N PHE A 327 5.40 16.53 -6.37
CA PHE A 327 6.26 16.21 -7.49
C PHE A 327 6.46 17.40 -8.43
N PRO A 328 7.62 17.48 -9.11
CA PRO A 328 7.80 18.43 -10.20
C PRO A 328 6.93 18.05 -11.41
N ASP A 329 6.59 19.02 -12.25
CA ASP A 329 5.67 18.85 -13.39
C ASP A 329 6.07 17.76 -14.39
N ASP A 330 7.36 17.47 -14.51
CA ASP A 330 7.91 16.51 -15.47
C ASP A 330 8.15 15.09 -14.90
N TYR A 331 7.53 14.74 -13.77
CA TYR A 331 7.69 13.43 -13.17
C TYR A 331 7.11 12.30 -14.04
N LEU A 332 7.66 11.10 -13.85
CA LEU A 332 7.16 9.87 -14.45
C LEU A 332 6.30 9.11 -13.44
N MET A 333 5.10 8.71 -13.85
CA MET A 333 4.26 7.80 -13.07
C MET A 333 4.34 6.39 -13.65
N VAL A 334 4.58 5.40 -12.80
CA VAL A 334 4.48 3.97 -13.15
C VAL A 334 3.37 3.36 -12.31
N VAL A 335 2.37 2.78 -12.94
CA VAL A 335 1.25 2.12 -12.26
C VAL A 335 1.45 0.63 -12.36
N ASP A 336 1.87 0.01 -11.26
CA ASP A 336 2.08 -1.44 -11.22
C ASP A 336 0.77 -2.18 -10.98
N GLU A 337 0.66 -3.39 -11.57
CA GLU A 337 -0.60 -4.16 -11.66
C GLU A 337 -1.80 -3.24 -11.98
N SER A 338 -1.64 -2.44 -13.04
CA SER A 338 -2.51 -1.31 -13.38
C SER A 338 -3.99 -1.69 -13.50
N HIS A 339 -4.29 -2.89 -14.01
CA HIS A 339 -5.66 -3.40 -14.12
C HIS A 339 -6.41 -3.49 -12.77
N VAL A 340 -5.69 -3.65 -11.65
CA VAL A 340 -6.24 -3.61 -10.29
C VAL A 340 -6.15 -2.20 -9.73
N THR A 341 -4.98 -1.58 -9.82
CA THR A 341 -4.69 -0.26 -9.23
C THR A 341 -5.64 0.81 -9.76
N ILE A 342 -5.84 0.88 -11.08
CA ILE A 342 -6.75 1.86 -11.70
C ILE A 342 -8.20 1.62 -11.27
N SER A 343 -8.64 0.36 -11.23
CA SER A 343 -10.00 0.00 -10.77
C SER A 343 -10.23 0.44 -9.32
N GLN A 344 -9.21 0.32 -8.45
CA GLN A 344 -9.27 0.76 -7.07
C GLN A 344 -9.36 2.30 -6.98
N VAL A 345 -8.56 3.02 -7.76
CA VAL A 345 -8.62 4.49 -7.80
C VAL A 345 -10.02 4.98 -8.21
N HIS A 346 -10.67 4.33 -9.18
CA HIS A 346 -12.05 4.63 -9.56
C HIS A 346 -13.05 4.48 -8.40
N ALA A 347 -12.88 3.43 -7.58
CA ALA A 347 -13.84 3.10 -6.52
C ALA A 347 -13.71 3.96 -5.25
N MET A 348 -12.52 4.52 -4.97
CA MET A 348 -12.19 5.17 -3.69
C MET A 348 -13.10 6.34 -3.35
N TYR A 349 -13.34 7.25 -4.29
CA TYR A 349 -14.12 8.46 -4.05
C TYR A 349 -15.57 8.17 -3.66
N GLY A 350 -16.23 7.24 -4.35
CA GLY A 350 -17.65 6.93 -4.12
C GLY A 350 -17.91 6.38 -2.71
N GLY A 351 -17.07 5.49 -2.23
CA GLY A 351 -17.18 4.91 -0.90
C GLY A 351 -16.97 5.93 0.22
N ASP A 352 -15.95 6.79 0.10
CA ASP A 352 -15.67 7.84 1.09
C ASP A 352 -16.81 8.87 1.13
N ARG A 353 -17.31 9.30 -0.02
CA ARG A 353 -18.38 10.27 -0.15
C ARG A 353 -19.66 9.80 0.54
N SER A 354 -20.14 8.61 0.23
CA SER A 354 -21.39 8.07 0.82
C SER A 354 -21.35 8.02 2.34
N ARG A 355 -20.20 7.64 2.90
CA ARG A 355 -19.98 7.62 4.35
C ARG A 355 -20.06 9.02 4.97
N LYS A 356 -19.44 10.01 4.36
CA LYS A 356 -19.39 11.39 4.84
C LYS A 356 -20.70 12.15 4.66
N GLU A 357 -21.45 11.87 3.60
CA GLU A 357 -22.81 12.41 3.42
C GLU A 357 -23.69 12.11 4.64
N ASN A 358 -23.67 10.88 5.14
CA ASN A 358 -24.40 10.52 6.37
C ASN A 358 -23.90 11.28 7.60
N LEU A 359 -22.58 11.45 7.77
CA LEU A 359 -22.03 12.20 8.91
C LEU A 359 -22.47 13.68 8.90
N VAL A 360 -22.52 14.29 7.73
CA VAL A 360 -22.95 15.69 7.57
C VAL A 360 -24.47 15.80 7.74
N GLU A 361 -25.27 14.95 7.10
CA GLU A 361 -26.72 15.00 7.13
C GLU A 361 -27.30 14.80 8.52
N TYR A 362 -26.63 14.00 9.35
CA TYR A 362 -27.04 13.69 10.73
C TYR A 362 -26.30 14.52 11.80
N GLY A 363 -25.62 15.61 11.42
CA GLY A 363 -25.03 16.59 12.33
C GLY A 363 -23.80 16.10 13.12
N PHE A 364 -23.07 15.12 12.62
CA PHE A 364 -21.80 14.68 13.23
C PHE A 364 -20.62 15.53 12.76
N ARG A 365 -20.66 16.06 11.52
CA ARG A 365 -19.60 16.86 10.93
C ARG A 365 -20.17 18.02 10.11
N LEU A 366 -19.36 19.11 10.00
CA LEU A 366 -19.64 20.20 9.08
C LEU A 366 -19.58 19.76 7.61
N PRO A 367 -20.28 20.44 6.68
CA PRO A 367 -20.17 20.16 5.25
C PRO A 367 -18.74 20.14 4.70
N ALA A 368 -17.82 20.91 5.31
CA ALA A 368 -16.40 20.91 4.95
C ALA A 368 -15.72 19.54 5.05
N ALA A 369 -16.23 18.63 5.88
CA ALA A 369 -15.72 17.26 5.98
C ALA A 369 -15.80 16.51 4.63
N MET A 370 -16.74 16.90 3.74
CA MET A 370 -16.85 16.36 2.38
C MET A 370 -15.64 16.69 1.50
N ASP A 371 -14.90 17.75 1.81
CA ASP A 371 -13.74 18.20 1.06
C ASP A 371 -12.42 17.54 1.51
N ASN A 372 -12.44 16.81 2.63
CA ASN A 372 -11.38 15.88 3.02
C ASN A 372 -11.66 14.51 2.37
N ARG A 373 -11.21 14.30 1.17
CA ARG A 373 -11.55 13.14 0.34
C ARG A 373 -10.37 12.68 -0.51
N PRO A 374 -10.37 11.43 -1.00
CA PRO A 374 -9.44 11.07 -2.06
C PRO A 374 -9.75 11.87 -3.34
N LEU A 375 -8.80 11.91 -4.23
CA LEU A 375 -9.01 12.48 -5.55
C LEU A 375 -10.19 11.78 -6.26
N LYS A 376 -10.96 12.55 -7.02
CA LYS A 376 -11.80 11.99 -8.06
C LYS A 376 -10.95 11.44 -9.18
N PHE A 377 -11.49 10.51 -9.96
CA PHE A 377 -10.71 9.89 -11.02
C PHE A 377 -10.22 10.89 -12.07
N GLU A 378 -11.06 11.85 -12.45
CA GLU A 378 -10.70 12.91 -13.40
C GLU A 378 -9.62 13.86 -12.85
N GLU A 379 -9.62 14.11 -11.52
CA GLU A 379 -8.58 14.89 -10.84
C GLU A 379 -7.25 14.13 -10.83
N PHE A 380 -7.29 12.81 -10.61
CA PHE A 380 -6.12 11.94 -10.71
C PHE A 380 -5.54 11.95 -12.13
N GLU A 381 -6.37 11.85 -13.17
CA GLU A 381 -5.91 11.94 -14.57
C GLU A 381 -5.30 13.29 -14.91
N ALA A 382 -5.88 14.39 -14.38
CA ALA A 382 -5.39 15.73 -14.63
C ALA A 382 -4.00 16.01 -14.04
N LEU A 383 -3.64 15.34 -12.95
CA LEU A 383 -2.33 15.47 -12.29
C LEU A 383 -1.24 14.60 -12.94
N GLN A 384 -1.59 13.74 -13.88
CA GLN A 384 -0.63 12.88 -14.56
C GLN A 384 0.13 13.65 -15.64
N ASN A 385 1.45 13.57 -15.61
CA ASN A 385 2.30 14.02 -16.72
C ASN A 385 2.46 12.88 -17.74
N GLN A 386 3.36 11.94 -17.52
CA GLN A 386 3.55 10.75 -18.36
C GLN A 386 3.40 9.48 -17.52
N VAL A 387 2.74 8.46 -18.07
CA VAL A 387 2.37 7.25 -17.34
C VAL A 387 2.77 6.00 -18.09
N ILE A 388 3.42 5.06 -17.39
CA ILE A 388 3.59 3.68 -17.84
C ILE A 388 2.66 2.80 -17.01
N TYR A 389 1.72 2.15 -17.68
CA TYR A 389 0.89 1.09 -17.10
C TYR A 389 1.62 -0.24 -17.21
N VAL A 390 1.82 -0.92 -16.09
CA VAL A 390 2.52 -2.21 -16.03
C VAL A 390 1.54 -3.28 -15.60
N SER A 391 1.32 -4.30 -16.44
CA SER A 391 0.41 -5.40 -16.14
C SER A 391 0.74 -6.64 -16.95
N ALA A 392 0.44 -7.82 -16.38
CA ALA A 392 0.42 -9.08 -17.14
C ALA A 392 -0.87 -9.24 -17.97
N THR A 393 -1.92 -8.53 -17.56
CA THR A 393 -3.27 -8.58 -18.15
C THR A 393 -3.89 -7.19 -18.20
N PRO A 394 -3.41 -6.29 -19.08
CA PRO A 394 -3.92 -4.91 -19.17
C PRO A 394 -5.45 -4.87 -19.32
N ALA A 395 -6.08 -3.90 -18.67
CA ALA A 395 -7.53 -3.70 -18.75
C ALA A 395 -7.90 -2.79 -19.93
N ASP A 396 -9.20 -2.64 -20.16
CA ASP A 396 -9.71 -1.86 -21.28
C ASP A 396 -9.32 -0.38 -21.18
N TYR A 397 -9.22 0.13 -19.94
CA TYR A 397 -8.80 1.50 -19.68
C TYR A 397 -7.39 1.77 -20.21
N GLU A 398 -6.40 0.96 -19.83
CA GLU A 398 -5.02 1.13 -20.27
C GLU A 398 -4.90 1.01 -21.78
N LEU A 399 -5.59 0.01 -22.37
CA LEU A 399 -5.59 -0.19 -23.81
C LEU A 399 -6.27 0.96 -24.57
N GLN A 400 -7.33 1.54 -24.03
CA GLN A 400 -7.95 2.74 -24.61
C GLN A 400 -7.01 3.94 -24.57
N LYS A 401 -6.30 4.17 -23.43
CA LYS A 401 -5.34 5.27 -23.29
C LYS A 401 -4.15 5.14 -24.23
N THR A 402 -3.76 3.93 -24.59
CA THR A 402 -2.64 3.64 -25.50
C THR A 402 -3.09 3.21 -26.91
N GLU A 403 -4.37 3.45 -27.26
CA GLU A 403 -4.94 3.13 -28.59
C GLU A 403 -4.70 1.66 -29.00
N GLY A 404 -4.67 0.75 -28.05
CA GLY A 404 -4.39 -0.67 -28.24
C GLY A 404 -2.91 -1.02 -28.42
N VAL A 405 -2.02 -0.03 -28.39
CA VAL A 405 -0.58 -0.26 -28.50
C VAL A 405 0.03 -0.59 -27.16
N TYR A 406 0.84 -1.62 -27.10
CA TYR A 406 1.58 -1.99 -25.91
C TYR A 406 2.98 -2.52 -26.24
N VAL A 407 3.88 -2.40 -25.28
CA VAL A 407 5.21 -3.01 -25.32
C VAL A 407 5.13 -4.38 -24.67
N GLU A 408 5.50 -5.41 -25.40
CA GLU A 408 5.42 -6.79 -24.93
C GLU A 408 6.71 -7.26 -24.28
N GLN A 409 6.61 -7.88 -23.11
CA GLN A 409 7.70 -8.49 -22.37
C GLN A 409 7.28 -9.86 -21.82
N VAL A 410 7.33 -10.90 -22.65
CA VAL A 410 6.85 -12.24 -22.32
C VAL A 410 7.96 -13.25 -22.11
N ILE A 411 9.19 -12.94 -22.52
CA ILE A 411 10.35 -13.81 -22.31
C ILE A 411 10.83 -13.73 -20.86
N ARG A 412 10.93 -14.89 -20.21
CA ARG A 412 11.54 -15.04 -18.89
C ARG A 412 13.05 -15.32 -19.04
N PRO A 413 13.91 -14.53 -18.38
CA PRO A 413 15.36 -14.77 -18.39
C PRO A 413 15.77 -16.17 -17.88
N THR A 414 14.96 -16.76 -17.01
CA THR A 414 15.17 -18.10 -16.43
C THR A 414 14.89 -19.25 -17.41
N GLY A 415 14.31 -18.96 -18.57
CA GLY A 415 13.88 -19.97 -19.54
C GLY A 415 12.59 -20.72 -19.15
N LEU A 416 11.95 -20.40 -18.01
CA LEU A 416 10.74 -21.07 -17.55
C LEU A 416 9.58 -20.85 -18.52
N LEU A 417 8.88 -21.94 -18.82
CA LEU A 417 7.74 -21.95 -19.74
C LEU A 417 6.44 -21.59 -19.00
N ASP A 418 5.47 -21.03 -19.74
CA ASP A 418 4.10 -21.00 -19.25
C ASP A 418 3.55 -22.41 -19.07
N PRO A 419 2.65 -22.66 -18.08
CA PRO A 419 2.16 -23.99 -17.79
C PRO A 419 1.35 -24.56 -18.96
N ILE A 420 1.33 -25.89 -19.07
CA ILE A 420 0.42 -26.58 -19.97
C ILE A 420 -0.98 -26.49 -19.38
N ILE A 421 -1.97 -26.10 -20.19
CA ILE A 421 -3.37 -26.07 -19.79
C ILE A 421 -4.05 -27.35 -20.31
N GLU A 422 -4.60 -28.13 -19.39
CA GLU A 422 -5.46 -29.28 -19.70
C GLU A 422 -6.92 -28.95 -19.35
N ILE A 423 -7.85 -29.36 -20.21
CA ILE A 423 -9.28 -29.27 -19.94
C ILE A 423 -9.78 -30.65 -19.65
N ARG A 424 -10.47 -30.84 -18.52
CA ARG A 424 -11.04 -32.09 -18.08
C ARG A 424 -12.53 -31.94 -17.75
N PRO A 425 -13.34 -32.99 -17.89
CA PRO A 425 -14.76 -32.92 -17.57
C PRO A 425 -15.02 -32.54 -16.11
N SER A 426 -16.11 -31.80 -15.85
CA SER A 426 -16.54 -31.47 -14.48
C SER A 426 -17.07 -32.71 -13.73
N ALA A 427 -17.53 -33.72 -14.46
CA ALA A 427 -17.94 -34.97 -13.86
C ALA A 427 -16.73 -35.65 -13.18
N ASN A 428 -16.86 -35.99 -11.90
CA ASN A 428 -15.81 -36.62 -11.06
C ASN A 428 -14.55 -35.71 -10.89
N GLN A 429 -14.68 -34.39 -11.04
CA GLN A 429 -13.56 -33.45 -10.92
C GLN A 429 -12.80 -33.56 -9.58
N ILE A 430 -13.46 -33.97 -8.50
CA ILE A 430 -12.85 -34.11 -7.17
C ILE A 430 -11.96 -35.33 -7.08
N ASP A 431 -12.39 -36.48 -7.64
CA ASP A 431 -11.61 -37.70 -7.61
C ASP A 431 -10.36 -37.56 -8.49
N ASP A 432 -10.51 -37.01 -9.68
CA ASP A 432 -9.40 -36.69 -10.59
C ASP A 432 -8.41 -35.69 -9.96
N LEU A 433 -8.94 -34.65 -9.26
CA LEU A 433 -8.12 -33.69 -8.51
C LEU A 433 -7.30 -34.37 -7.41
N ILE A 434 -7.87 -35.33 -6.68
CA ILE A 434 -7.18 -36.07 -5.61
C ILE A 434 -6.00 -36.85 -6.17
N GLU A 435 -6.17 -37.54 -7.30
CA GLU A 435 -5.10 -38.28 -7.98
C GLU A 435 -3.95 -37.33 -8.38
N GLU A 436 -4.27 -36.20 -8.99
CA GLU A 436 -3.24 -35.16 -9.35
C GLU A 436 -2.55 -34.59 -8.12
N ILE A 437 -3.28 -34.35 -7.02
CA ILE A 437 -2.69 -33.87 -5.76
C ILE A 437 -1.69 -34.90 -5.21
N GLN A 438 -2.05 -36.18 -5.19
CA GLN A 438 -1.17 -37.25 -4.68
C GLN A 438 0.13 -37.31 -5.48
N LEU A 439 0.04 -37.27 -6.82
CA LEU A 439 1.22 -37.24 -7.68
C LEU A 439 2.15 -36.04 -7.38
N ARG A 440 1.58 -34.88 -7.05
CA ARG A 440 2.38 -33.70 -6.70
C ARG A 440 2.98 -33.78 -5.30
N CYS A 441 2.24 -34.31 -4.35
CA CYS A 441 2.73 -34.56 -2.99
C CYS A 441 3.92 -35.52 -2.96
N GLU A 442 3.87 -36.60 -3.79
CA GLU A 442 4.99 -37.52 -3.94
C GLU A 442 6.25 -36.87 -4.51
N ALA A 443 6.09 -35.84 -5.34
CA ALA A 443 7.19 -35.05 -5.91
C ALA A 443 7.63 -33.89 -5.01
N ASP A 444 7.08 -33.74 -3.79
CA ASP A 444 7.27 -32.61 -2.88
C ASP A 444 6.93 -31.24 -3.50
N GLU A 445 5.93 -31.22 -4.38
CA GLU A 445 5.42 -30.02 -5.04
C GLU A 445 4.11 -29.55 -4.39
N ARG A 446 3.71 -28.29 -4.65
CA ARG A 446 2.51 -27.69 -4.04
C ARG A 446 1.41 -27.48 -5.06
N VAL A 447 0.16 -27.47 -4.59
CA VAL A 447 -1.03 -27.36 -5.41
C VAL A 447 -1.90 -26.18 -4.97
N LEU A 448 -2.37 -25.39 -5.93
CA LEU A 448 -3.40 -24.37 -5.72
C LEU A 448 -4.72 -24.85 -6.34
N VAL A 449 -5.81 -24.73 -5.58
CA VAL A 449 -7.16 -25.06 -6.04
C VAL A 449 -8.07 -23.86 -5.93
N THR A 450 -8.71 -23.46 -7.03
CA THR A 450 -9.67 -22.36 -7.02
C THR A 450 -11.09 -22.84 -7.15
N THR A 451 -11.97 -22.36 -6.25
CA THR A 451 -13.40 -22.64 -6.21
C THR A 451 -14.21 -21.38 -6.52
N LEU A 452 -15.53 -21.52 -6.72
CA LEU A 452 -16.42 -20.38 -6.99
C LEU A 452 -16.94 -19.71 -5.72
N THR A 453 -17.04 -20.44 -4.61
CA THR A 453 -17.61 -19.92 -3.37
C THR A 453 -16.80 -20.32 -2.15
N LYS A 454 -16.91 -19.53 -1.07
CA LYS A 454 -16.32 -19.84 0.23
C LYS A 454 -16.76 -21.21 0.74
N ARG A 455 -18.06 -21.50 0.63
CA ARG A 455 -18.62 -22.77 1.07
C ARG A 455 -18.01 -23.97 0.34
N MET A 456 -17.82 -23.87 -0.98
CA MET A 456 -17.13 -24.93 -1.75
C MET A 456 -15.69 -25.11 -1.28
N ALA A 457 -14.96 -24.01 -1.01
CA ALA A 457 -13.59 -24.10 -0.50
C ALA A 457 -13.52 -24.81 0.87
N GLU A 458 -14.43 -24.48 1.78
CA GLU A 458 -14.51 -25.11 3.11
C GLU A 458 -14.90 -26.59 3.03
N GLU A 459 -15.90 -26.92 2.21
CA GLU A 459 -16.36 -28.32 2.03
C GLU A 459 -15.26 -29.16 1.39
N LEU A 460 -14.55 -28.62 0.38
CA LEU A 460 -13.43 -29.29 -0.25
C LEU A 460 -12.27 -29.52 0.72
N ALA A 461 -11.92 -28.49 1.53
CA ALA A 461 -10.86 -28.62 2.54
C ALA A 461 -11.19 -29.72 3.57
N LYS A 462 -12.43 -29.75 4.05
CA LYS A 462 -12.90 -30.83 4.96
C LYS A 462 -12.84 -32.22 4.31
N TYR A 463 -13.16 -32.29 3.04
CA TYR A 463 -13.12 -33.57 2.31
C TYR A 463 -11.68 -34.04 2.10
N LEU A 464 -10.77 -33.18 1.63
CA LEU A 464 -9.36 -33.50 1.44
C LEU A 464 -8.68 -33.91 2.75
N THR A 465 -9.01 -33.24 3.86
CA THR A 465 -8.49 -33.61 5.19
C THR A 465 -8.95 -35.02 5.61
N LYS A 466 -10.20 -35.42 5.28
CA LYS A 466 -10.70 -36.80 5.58
C LYS A 466 -9.95 -37.88 4.80
N VAL A 467 -9.47 -37.57 3.60
CA VAL A 467 -8.64 -38.49 2.80
C VAL A 467 -7.13 -38.28 3.05
N SER A 468 -6.78 -37.71 4.19
CA SER A 468 -5.40 -37.53 4.69
C SER A 468 -4.50 -36.62 3.82
N ILE A 469 -5.08 -35.69 3.07
CA ILE A 469 -4.33 -34.67 2.32
C ILE A 469 -4.17 -33.43 3.21
N ARG A 470 -2.92 -32.97 3.39
CA ARG A 470 -2.61 -31.78 4.15
C ARG A 470 -3.01 -30.54 3.34
N CYS A 471 -4.08 -29.88 3.74
CA CYS A 471 -4.60 -28.70 3.04
C CYS A 471 -5.03 -27.59 3.99
N ARG A 472 -4.99 -26.37 3.49
CA ARG A 472 -5.63 -25.19 4.10
C ARG A 472 -6.50 -24.48 3.08
N TYR A 473 -7.48 -23.71 3.55
CA TYR A 473 -8.27 -22.83 2.69
C TYR A 473 -8.12 -21.37 3.11
N ILE A 474 -8.19 -20.49 2.12
CA ILE A 474 -8.16 -19.03 2.32
C ILE A 474 -9.46 -18.42 1.79
N HIS A 475 -10.03 -17.49 2.57
CA HIS A 475 -11.16 -16.67 2.18
C HIS A 475 -10.91 -15.19 2.49
N SER A 476 -11.84 -14.29 2.11
CA SER A 476 -11.72 -12.84 2.26
C SER A 476 -11.60 -12.36 3.72
N ASP A 477 -12.00 -13.20 4.69
CA ASP A 477 -12.06 -12.82 6.09
C ASP A 477 -10.79 -13.24 6.87
N VAL A 478 -9.81 -13.86 6.18
CA VAL A 478 -8.49 -14.18 6.75
C VAL A 478 -7.65 -12.90 6.78
N ASP A 479 -7.10 -12.59 7.94
CA ASP A 479 -6.24 -11.42 8.15
C ASP A 479 -5.00 -11.46 7.24
N THR A 480 -4.47 -10.30 6.90
CA THR A 480 -3.32 -10.18 6.00
C THR A 480 -2.07 -10.87 6.57
N LEU A 481 -1.84 -10.78 7.89
CA LEU A 481 -0.72 -11.46 8.55
C LEU A 481 -0.88 -12.97 8.50
N GLU A 482 -2.06 -13.49 8.88
CA GLU A 482 -2.39 -14.91 8.81
C GLU A 482 -2.25 -15.43 7.37
N ARG A 483 -2.62 -14.63 6.38
CA ARG A 483 -2.48 -14.97 4.96
C ARG A 483 -1.01 -15.13 4.54
N VAL A 484 -0.13 -14.25 5.00
CA VAL A 484 1.32 -14.35 4.77
C VAL A 484 1.88 -15.61 5.45
N GLU A 485 1.46 -15.91 6.67
CA GLU A 485 1.85 -17.14 7.38
C GLU A 485 1.40 -18.39 6.63
N ILE A 486 0.14 -18.46 6.17
CA ILE A 486 -0.39 -19.56 5.38
C ILE A 486 0.46 -19.78 4.10
N MET A 487 0.85 -18.69 3.44
CA MET A 487 1.70 -18.80 2.24
C MET A 487 3.12 -19.26 2.56
N GLN A 488 3.70 -18.82 3.66
CA GLN A 488 5.00 -19.29 4.12
C GLN A 488 4.93 -20.79 4.52
N ASP A 489 3.87 -21.20 5.16
CA ASP A 489 3.63 -22.58 5.56
C ASP A 489 3.48 -23.51 4.35
N LEU A 490 2.79 -23.05 3.28
CA LEU A 490 2.73 -23.75 2.00
C LEU A 490 4.13 -23.92 1.40
N ARG A 491 4.92 -22.86 1.36
CA ARG A 491 6.29 -22.89 0.85
C ARG A 491 7.20 -23.82 1.66
N LYS A 492 7.06 -23.83 2.98
CA LYS A 492 7.80 -24.74 3.89
C LYS A 492 7.33 -26.18 3.83
N GLY A 493 6.21 -26.49 3.14
CA GLY A 493 5.64 -27.83 3.05
C GLY A 493 4.94 -28.29 4.32
N ILE A 494 4.51 -27.38 5.19
CA ILE A 494 3.68 -27.72 6.37
C ILE A 494 2.35 -28.32 5.89
N PHE A 495 1.85 -27.86 4.74
CA PHE A 495 0.75 -28.45 4.02
C PHE A 495 1.01 -28.37 2.51
N ASP A 496 0.27 -29.17 1.70
CA ASP A 496 0.57 -29.34 0.28
C ASP A 496 -0.42 -28.65 -0.64
N VAL A 497 -1.64 -28.43 -0.17
CA VAL A 497 -2.74 -27.89 -0.99
C VAL A 497 -3.32 -26.64 -0.37
N LEU A 498 -3.35 -25.55 -1.15
CA LEU A 498 -4.05 -24.34 -0.78
C LEU A 498 -5.31 -24.16 -1.61
N ILE A 499 -6.45 -24.01 -0.93
CA ILE A 499 -7.76 -23.87 -1.55
C ILE A 499 -8.27 -22.45 -1.33
N GLY A 500 -8.86 -21.83 -2.36
CA GLY A 500 -9.46 -20.51 -2.19
C GLY A 500 -10.37 -20.11 -3.33
N VAL A 501 -11.16 -19.06 -3.08
CA VAL A 501 -12.08 -18.48 -4.07
C VAL A 501 -11.34 -17.54 -5.02
N ASN A 502 -10.46 -16.73 -4.47
CA ASN A 502 -9.67 -15.75 -5.20
C ASN A 502 -8.24 -15.71 -4.64
N LEU A 503 -7.41 -16.63 -5.09
CA LEU A 503 -6.00 -16.73 -4.69
C LEU A 503 -5.10 -15.73 -5.42
N LEU A 504 -5.70 -14.81 -6.21
CA LEU A 504 -4.99 -14.00 -7.21
C LEU A 504 -4.56 -12.62 -6.71
N ARG A 505 -5.19 -12.10 -5.65
CA ARG A 505 -5.11 -10.69 -5.31
C ARG A 505 -3.74 -10.21 -4.83
N GLU A 506 -2.79 -11.11 -4.61
CA GLU A 506 -1.50 -10.73 -4.03
C GLU A 506 -0.35 -11.25 -4.87
N GLY A 507 0.63 -10.40 -5.15
CA GLY A 507 1.82 -10.65 -5.95
C GLY A 507 2.78 -11.69 -5.38
N LEU A 508 2.24 -12.77 -4.81
CA LEU A 508 3.00 -13.83 -4.15
C LEU A 508 3.72 -14.71 -5.16
N ASP A 509 5.01 -14.84 -4.95
CA ASP A 509 5.90 -15.69 -5.72
C ASP A 509 5.97 -17.07 -5.04
N LEU A 510 5.37 -18.08 -5.67
CA LEU A 510 5.28 -19.46 -5.16
C LEU A 510 5.95 -20.43 -6.14
N PRO A 511 7.29 -20.48 -6.19
CA PRO A 511 8.01 -21.36 -7.11
C PRO A 511 7.79 -22.85 -6.85
N GLU A 512 7.33 -23.22 -5.67
CA GLU A 512 7.02 -24.60 -5.28
C GLU A 512 5.70 -25.13 -5.86
N VAL A 513 4.84 -24.22 -6.36
CA VAL A 513 3.54 -24.58 -6.95
C VAL A 513 3.73 -25.09 -8.38
N SER A 514 3.45 -26.36 -8.60
CA SER A 514 3.51 -27.00 -9.90
C SER A 514 2.13 -27.24 -10.53
N LEU A 515 1.06 -27.30 -9.72
CA LEU A 515 -0.29 -27.51 -10.22
C LEU A 515 -1.23 -26.41 -9.76
N VAL A 516 -1.98 -25.89 -10.72
CA VAL A 516 -3.14 -25.01 -10.47
C VAL A 516 -4.39 -25.71 -11.01
N ALA A 517 -5.34 -26.00 -10.13
CA ALA A 517 -6.62 -26.61 -10.49
C ALA A 517 -7.76 -25.58 -10.38
N ILE A 518 -8.52 -25.43 -11.43
CA ILE A 518 -9.64 -24.49 -11.53
C ILE A 518 -10.92 -25.29 -11.67
N LEU A 519 -11.68 -25.39 -10.57
CA LEU A 519 -12.96 -26.08 -10.56
C LEU A 519 -14.06 -25.25 -11.23
N ASP A 520 -14.98 -25.89 -11.93
CA ASP A 520 -16.10 -25.23 -12.63
C ASP A 520 -15.62 -24.03 -13.47
N ALA A 521 -14.63 -24.24 -14.31
CA ALA A 521 -13.99 -23.19 -15.09
C ALA A 521 -14.92 -22.61 -16.18
N ASP A 522 -15.97 -23.32 -16.58
CA ASP A 522 -16.97 -22.91 -17.56
C ASP A 522 -18.12 -22.07 -16.98
N LYS A 523 -18.16 -21.85 -15.68
CA LYS A 523 -19.14 -20.98 -15.04
C LYS A 523 -18.69 -19.52 -15.19
N GLU A 524 -19.04 -18.91 -16.33
CA GLU A 524 -18.65 -17.53 -16.62
C GLU A 524 -19.07 -16.55 -15.53
N GLY A 525 -18.18 -15.60 -15.23
CA GLY A 525 -18.35 -14.58 -14.22
C GLY A 525 -17.02 -13.89 -13.89
N PHE A 526 -17.05 -12.98 -12.94
CA PHE A 526 -15.85 -12.22 -12.54
C PHE A 526 -14.63 -13.11 -12.20
N LEU A 527 -14.86 -14.22 -11.48
CA LEU A 527 -13.82 -15.18 -11.08
C LEU A 527 -13.34 -16.11 -12.20
N ARG A 528 -14.03 -16.16 -13.31
CA ARG A 528 -13.72 -17.00 -14.49
C ARG A 528 -13.61 -16.15 -15.77
N SER A 529 -13.38 -14.85 -15.61
CA SER A 529 -13.03 -13.97 -16.73
C SER A 529 -11.65 -14.36 -17.28
N HIS A 530 -11.40 -14.02 -18.54
CA HIS A 530 -10.11 -14.23 -19.18
C HIS A 530 -8.93 -13.72 -18.31
N ARG A 531 -9.01 -12.52 -17.76
CA ARG A 531 -7.96 -11.95 -16.88
C ARG A 531 -7.73 -12.79 -15.63
N SER A 532 -8.82 -13.19 -14.97
CA SER A 532 -8.76 -14.02 -13.76
C SER A 532 -8.15 -15.39 -14.05
N LEU A 533 -8.57 -16.05 -15.14
CA LEU A 533 -8.03 -17.34 -15.57
C LEU A 533 -6.53 -17.24 -15.90
N THR A 534 -6.13 -16.23 -16.68
CA THR A 534 -4.72 -16.01 -17.06
C THR A 534 -3.82 -15.80 -15.84
N GLN A 535 -4.28 -15.01 -14.86
CA GLN A 535 -3.53 -14.79 -13.62
C GLN A 535 -3.43 -16.07 -12.76
N THR A 536 -4.52 -16.82 -12.68
CA THR A 536 -4.54 -18.09 -11.94
C THR A 536 -3.59 -19.10 -12.56
N VAL A 537 -3.69 -19.34 -13.86
CA VAL A 537 -2.80 -20.23 -14.62
C VAL A 537 -1.33 -19.79 -14.46
N GLY A 538 -1.07 -18.48 -14.52
CA GLY A 538 0.27 -17.91 -14.36
C GLY A 538 0.94 -18.20 -13.01
N ARG A 539 0.21 -18.63 -11.98
CA ARG A 539 0.81 -19.04 -10.69
C ARG A 539 1.69 -20.29 -10.79
N ALA A 540 1.38 -21.21 -11.71
CA ALA A 540 2.21 -22.37 -11.97
C ALA A 540 3.41 -22.08 -12.91
N ALA A 541 3.53 -20.89 -13.47
CA ALA A 541 4.58 -20.52 -14.43
C ALA A 541 5.99 -20.33 -13.81
N ARG A 542 6.12 -20.46 -12.50
CA ARG A 542 7.38 -20.38 -11.75
C ARG A 542 8.03 -21.75 -11.51
N ASN A 543 7.30 -22.83 -11.77
CA ASN A 543 7.76 -24.19 -11.63
C ASN A 543 8.10 -24.79 -13.00
N VAL A 544 9.14 -25.59 -13.07
CA VAL A 544 9.57 -26.29 -14.30
C VAL A 544 8.47 -27.28 -14.76
N ASN A 545 7.79 -27.91 -13.80
CA ASN A 545 6.70 -28.86 -14.00
C ASN A 545 5.31 -28.21 -14.01
N GLY A 546 5.27 -26.87 -14.28
CA GLY A 546 4.04 -26.09 -14.20
C GLY A 546 2.92 -26.62 -15.09
N LYS A 547 1.76 -26.92 -14.48
CA LYS A 547 0.54 -27.43 -15.14
C LYS A 547 -0.67 -26.70 -14.59
N ALA A 548 -1.65 -26.44 -15.44
CA ALA A 548 -2.96 -25.95 -15.04
C ALA A 548 -4.05 -26.90 -15.56
N ILE A 549 -5.00 -27.24 -14.70
CA ILE A 549 -6.16 -28.05 -15.06
C ILE A 549 -7.41 -27.18 -14.91
N MET A 550 -8.20 -27.08 -15.97
CA MET A 550 -9.51 -26.44 -15.99
C MET A 550 -10.59 -27.52 -16.08
N TYR A 551 -11.35 -27.71 -15.02
CA TYR A 551 -12.49 -28.60 -15.02
C TYR A 551 -13.70 -27.90 -15.63
N ALA A 552 -14.15 -28.38 -16.77
CA ALA A 552 -15.20 -27.73 -17.55
C ALA A 552 -15.87 -28.74 -18.50
N ASP A 553 -17.18 -28.59 -18.68
CA ASP A 553 -17.93 -29.41 -19.65
C ASP A 553 -17.98 -28.75 -21.04
N LYS A 554 -17.71 -27.45 -21.10
CA LYS A 554 -17.60 -26.68 -22.34
C LYS A 554 -16.51 -25.63 -22.25
N ILE A 555 -15.87 -25.36 -23.38
CA ILE A 555 -14.88 -24.27 -23.46
C ILE A 555 -15.62 -22.96 -23.68
N THR A 556 -15.44 -22.01 -22.77
CA THR A 556 -16.01 -20.65 -22.89
C THR A 556 -15.06 -19.73 -23.69
N ALA A 557 -15.55 -18.57 -24.12
CA ALA A 557 -14.71 -17.58 -24.81
C ALA A 557 -13.55 -17.11 -23.95
N SER A 558 -13.76 -16.93 -22.64
CA SER A 558 -12.71 -16.58 -21.66
C SER A 558 -11.65 -17.66 -21.52
N MET A 559 -12.04 -18.91 -21.47
CA MET A 559 -11.11 -20.05 -21.44
C MET A 559 -10.31 -20.13 -22.73
N GLN A 560 -10.97 -20.07 -23.90
CA GLN A 560 -10.30 -20.17 -25.19
C GLN A 560 -9.22 -19.09 -25.33
N LYS A 561 -9.56 -17.84 -25.01
CA LYS A 561 -8.60 -16.73 -25.06
C LYS A 561 -7.41 -16.95 -24.11
N THR A 562 -7.63 -17.49 -22.90
CA THR A 562 -6.56 -17.82 -21.94
C THR A 562 -5.64 -18.91 -22.49
N ILE A 563 -6.20 -19.94 -23.11
CA ILE A 563 -5.45 -21.04 -23.70
C ILE A 563 -4.59 -20.54 -24.86
N ASP A 564 -5.17 -19.78 -25.76
CA ASP A 564 -4.47 -19.24 -26.93
C ASP A 564 -3.31 -18.34 -26.54
N GLU A 565 -3.51 -17.42 -25.60
CA GLU A 565 -2.47 -16.54 -25.08
C GLU A 565 -1.36 -17.33 -24.36
N THR A 566 -1.74 -18.31 -23.54
CA THR A 566 -0.75 -19.12 -22.81
C THR A 566 0.09 -19.97 -23.76
N ASN A 567 -0.52 -20.55 -24.79
CA ASN A 567 0.18 -21.31 -25.83
C ASN A 567 1.10 -20.42 -26.66
N TYR A 568 0.66 -19.21 -27.04
CA TYR A 568 1.50 -18.23 -27.73
C TYR A 568 2.74 -17.88 -26.92
N ARG A 569 2.57 -17.53 -25.64
CA ARG A 569 3.67 -17.18 -24.73
C ARG A 569 4.63 -18.36 -24.55
N ARG A 570 4.08 -19.57 -24.37
CA ARG A 570 4.86 -20.79 -24.22
C ARG A 570 5.69 -21.08 -25.47
N GLN A 571 5.12 -20.97 -26.67
CA GLN A 571 5.84 -21.20 -27.93
C GLN A 571 6.96 -20.17 -28.12
N LYS A 572 6.67 -18.89 -27.89
CA LYS A 572 7.67 -17.80 -27.98
C LYS A 572 8.86 -18.04 -27.03
N GLN A 573 8.59 -18.54 -25.81
CA GLN A 573 9.64 -18.90 -24.85
C GLN A 573 10.45 -20.12 -25.32
N ILE A 574 9.81 -21.14 -25.87
CA ILE A 574 10.50 -22.33 -26.42
C ILE A 574 11.43 -21.93 -27.56
N ASP A 575 10.97 -21.12 -28.50
CA ASP A 575 11.76 -20.63 -29.62
C ASP A 575 12.97 -19.82 -29.14
N TYR A 576 12.76 -18.96 -28.13
CA TYR A 576 13.85 -18.20 -27.51
C TYR A 576 14.85 -19.12 -26.81
N ASN A 577 14.41 -20.09 -26.03
CA ASN A 577 15.26 -21.04 -25.33
C ASN A 577 16.10 -21.87 -26.31
N THR A 578 15.46 -22.37 -27.38
CA THR A 578 16.12 -23.14 -28.41
C THR A 578 17.21 -22.33 -29.14
N LYS A 579 16.86 -21.08 -29.49
CA LYS A 579 17.82 -20.18 -30.19
C LYS A 579 19.03 -19.82 -29.32
N ASN A 580 18.86 -19.72 -28.02
CA ASN A 580 19.92 -19.29 -27.09
C ASN A 580 20.53 -20.45 -26.28
N GLY A 581 20.12 -21.70 -26.53
CA GLY A 581 20.63 -22.88 -25.81
C GLY A 581 20.32 -22.85 -24.32
N LEU A 582 19.18 -22.24 -23.91
CA LEU A 582 18.78 -22.11 -22.52
C LEU A 582 17.97 -23.32 -22.08
N ALA A 583 18.33 -23.91 -20.93
CA ALA A 583 17.51 -24.88 -20.23
C ALA A 583 16.67 -24.17 -19.14
N PRO A 584 15.38 -24.46 -19.01
CA PRO A 584 14.55 -23.92 -17.92
C PRO A 584 15.19 -24.23 -16.57
N LYS A 585 15.37 -23.21 -15.73
CA LYS A 585 15.92 -23.35 -14.40
C LYS A 585 14.91 -22.87 -13.35
N ALA A 586 14.65 -23.73 -12.35
CA ALA A 586 13.85 -23.34 -11.21
C ALA A 586 14.52 -22.17 -10.46
N LEU A 587 13.72 -21.21 -10.02
CA LEU A 587 14.20 -20.14 -9.16
C LEU A 587 14.36 -20.67 -7.74
N ASN A 588 15.57 -21.07 -7.36
CA ASN A 588 15.88 -21.36 -5.96
C ASN A 588 16.04 -20.03 -5.19
N LYS A 589 14.94 -19.37 -4.87
CA LYS A 589 14.95 -18.37 -3.81
C LYS A 589 15.02 -19.13 -2.48
N SER A 590 16.17 -19.13 -1.84
CA SER A 590 16.31 -19.67 -0.47
C SER A 590 15.24 -19.06 0.43
N LEU A 591 14.58 -19.88 1.24
CA LEU A 591 13.59 -19.46 2.26
C LEU A 591 14.12 -18.39 3.22
N GLY A 592 15.44 -18.15 3.23
CA GLY A 592 16.13 -17.13 4.02
C GLY A 592 16.46 -15.82 3.28
N SER A 593 16.37 -15.73 1.95
CA SER A 593 16.85 -14.54 1.23
C SER A 593 15.85 -13.38 1.18
N ALA A 594 14.58 -13.62 1.51
CA ALA A 594 13.62 -12.55 1.77
C ALA A 594 13.74 -12.00 3.22
N LEU A 595 14.44 -12.71 4.12
CA LEU A 595 14.56 -12.40 5.55
C LEU A 595 16.00 -12.30 6.06
N SER A 596 17.02 -12.56 5.22
CA SER A 596 18.43 -12.61 5.67
C SER A 596 19.42 -11.91 4.73
N GLY A 597 19.02 -10.82 4.08
CA GLY A 597 19.99 -9.86 3.57
C GLY A 597 20.63 -9.10 4.73
N ASN A 598 21.97 -9.17 4.85
CA ASN A 598 22.78 -8.50 5.86
C ASN A 598 22.58 -6.97 5.88
N SER A 599 21.45 -6.52 6.38
CA SER A 599 21.29 -5.19 6.94
C SER A 599 20.15 -5.25 7.96
N VAL A 600 20.44 -4.97 9.19
CA VAL A 600 19.53 -4.97 10.34
C VAL A 600 18.31 -4.06 10.09
N SER A 601 18.43 -3.08 9.18
CA SER A 601 17.35 -2.16 8.80
C SER A 601 16.33 -2.74 7.80
N THR A 602 16.74 -3.54 6.80
CA THR A 602 15.83 -4.04 5.76
C THR A 602 14.89 -5.14 6.27
N GLY A 603 15.37 -6.03 7.13
CA GLY A 603 14.55 -7.08 7.73
C GLY A 603 13.53 -6.55 8.74
N TYR A 604 13.79 -5.39 9.35
CA TYR A 604 12.88 -4.70 10.27
C TYR A 604 11.72 -4.07 9.46
N PHE A 605 12.04 -3.38 8.37
CA PHE A 605 11.03 -2.77 7.49
C PHE A 605 10.12 -3.79 6.78
N GLU A 606 10.65 -4.94 6.35
CA GLU A 606 9.81 -6.00 5.78
C GLU A 606 8.87 -6.61 6.84
N LYS A 607 9.33 -6.80 8.07
CA LYS A 607 8.49 -7.30 9.17
C LYS A 607 7.43 -6.27 9.61
N GLU A 608 7.76 -4.99 9.64
CA GLU A 608 6.81 -3.93 10.02
C GLU A 608 5.87 -3.55 8.90
N ALA A 609 6.34 -3.48 7.65
CA ALA A 609 5.46 -3.29 6.49
C ALA A 609 4.44 -4.44 6.34
N LEU A 610 4.84 -5.67 6.67
CA LEU A 610 3.93 -6.82 6.73
C LEU A 610 2.97 -6.74 7.92
N LYS A 611 3.39 -6.18 9.06
CA LYS A 611 2.50 -5.91 10.20
C LYS A 611 1.53 -4.76 9.95
N ALA A 612 1.95 -3.75 9.18
CA ALA A 612 1.13 -2.60 8.82
C ALA A 612 0.20 -2.86 7.61
N ALA A 613 0.15 -4.08 7.07
CA ALA A 613 -0.80 -4.44 6.04
C ALA A 613 -2.22 -4.39 6.63
N GLU A 614 -3.08 -3.53 6.10
CA GLU A 614 -4.46 -3.36 6.57
C GLU A 614 -5.22 -4.69 6.54
N PRO A 615 -5.89 -5.08 7.63
CA PRO A 615 -6.84 -6.18 7.58
C PRO A 615 -8.02 -5.77 6.70
N GLU A 616 -8.26 -6.49 5.61
CA GLU A 616 -9.47 -6.34 4.78
C GLU A 616 -10.78 -6.64 5.55
N SER A 617 -10.66 -7.05 6.83
CA SER A 617 -11.78 -7.51 7.66
C SER A 617 -12.53 -6.40 8.41
N LEU A 618 -12.32 -5.13 8.12
CA LEU A 618 -12.77 -4.01 8.96
C LEU A 618 -14.19 -3.50 8.70
N TYR A 619 -15.01 -4.25 7.97
CA TYR A 619 -16.44 -3.92 7.82
C TYR A 619 -17.34 -5.05 8.31
N LEU A 620 -17.05 -5.59 9.50
CA LEU A 620 -18.02 -6.44 10.16
C LEU A 620 -19.12 -5.56 10.76
N SER A 621 -20.32 -5.69 10.26
CA SER A 621 -21.51 -5.07 10.90
C SER A 621 -21.73 -5.66 12.29
N LYS A 622 -22.36 -4.92 13.18
CA LYS A 622 -22.70 -5.41 14.54
C LYS A 622 -23.32 -6.83 14.55
N PRO A 623 -24.24 -7.20 13.62
CA PRO A 623 -24.74 -8.56 13.51
C PRO A 623 -23.68 -9.61 13.17
N GLU A 624 -22.66 -9.25 12.38
CA GLU A 624 -21.58 -10.16 12.01
C GLU A 624 -20.58 -10.37 13.16
N ILE A 625 -20.29 -9.33 13.94
CA ILE A 625 -19.51 -9.43 15.18
C ILE A 625 -20.24 -10.30 16.21
N GLU A 626 -21.55 -10.10 16.39
CA GLU A 626 -22.37 -10.93 17.28
C GLU A 626 -22.43 -12.41 16.82
N LYS A 627 -22.46 -12.64 15.52
CA LYS A 627 -22.35 -13.98 14.95
C LYS A 627 -20.99 -14.58 15.26
N LYS A 628 -19.91 -13.82 15.05
CA LYS A 628 -18.53 -14.27 15.31
C LYS A 628 -18.31 -14.57 16.80
N ILE A 629 -18.86 -13.77 17.70
CA ILE A 629 -18.84 -14.04 19.16
C ILE A 629 -19.57 -15.35 19.49
N ARG A 630 -20.72 -15.62 18.86
CA ARG A 630 -21.46 -16.88 19.07
C ARG A 630 -20.67 -18.08 18.58
N ASP A 631 -20.01 -17.97 17.45
CA ASP A 631 -19.19 -19.04 16.88
C ASP A 631 -17.94 -19.30 17.73
N LEU A 632 -17.25 -18.24 18.17
CA LEU A 632 -16.10 -18.34 19.08
C LEU A 632 -16.49 -18.94 20.45
N ARG A 633 -17.68 -18.61 20.98
CA ARG A 633 -18.19 -19.25 22.22
C ARG A 633 -18.36 -20.75 22.06
N LYS A 634 -18.95 -21.19 20.96
CA LYS A 634 -19.08 -22.63 20.66
C LYS A 634 -17.74 -23.32 20.57
N MET A 635 -16.76 -22.68 19.92
CA MET A 635 -15.40 -23.20 19.82
C MET A 635 -14.70 -23.24 21.19
N MET A 636 -14.87 -22.22 22.01
CA MET A 636 -14.34 -22.18 23.37
C MET A 636 -14.94 -23.29 24.26
N GLU A 637 -16.27 -23.46 24.20
CA GLU A 637 -16.94 -24.55 24.93
C GLU A 637 -16.49 -25.94 24.44
N LYS A 638 -16.23 -26.08 23.15
CA LYS A 638 -15.70 -27.32 22.59
C LYS A 638 -14.27 -27.58 23.06
N ALA A 639 -13.38 -26.58 22.99
CA ALA A 639 -12.01 -26.68 23.48
C ALA A 639 -11.98 -27.00 24.99
N ALA A 640 -12.86 -26.38 25.78
CA ALA A 640 -12.98 -26.67 27.21
C ALA A 640 -13.43 -28.11 27.48
N LYS A 641 -14.34 -28.67 26.67
CA LYS A 641 -14.77 -30.08 26.77
C LYS A 641 -13.67 -31.05 26.37
N GLU A 642 -12.81 -30.65 25.43
CA GLU A 642 -11.66 -31.43 24.98
C GLU A 642 -10.43 -31.24 25.88
N LEU A 643 -10.58 -30.50 27.01
CA LEU A 643 -9.53 -30.19 28.00
C LEU A 643 -8.36 -29.37 27.44
N ASP A 644 -8.53 -28.73 26.30
CA ASP A 644 -7.56 -27.79 25.75
C ASP A 644 -7.77 -26.38 26.34
N PHE A 645 -7.28 -26.23 27.58
CA PHE A 645 -7.44 -24.98 28.34
C PHE A 645 -6.66 -23.79 27.75
N MET A 646 -5.57 -24.06 27.01
CA MET A 646 -4.81 -23.00 26.33
C MET A 646 -5.60 -22.39 25.18
N GLN A 647 -6.21 -23.23 24.35
CA GLN A 647 -7.06 -22.79 23.26
C GLN A 647 -8.37 -22.15 23.76
N ALA A 648 -8.95 -22.69 24.83
CA ALA A 648 -10.13 -22.11 25.46
C ALA A 648 -9.84 -20.72 26.05
N ALA A 649 -8.69 -20.50 26.67
CA ALA A 649 -8.27 -19.20 27.19
C ALA A 649 -8.06 -18.16 26.06
N LYS A 650 -7.41 -18.54 24.96
CA LYS A 650 -7.21 -17.68 23.79
C LYS A 650 -8.54 -17.24 23.18
N LEU A 651 -9.44 -18.20 22.97
CA LEU A 651 -10.78 -17.94 22.42
C LEU A 651 -11.63 -17.03 23.35
N ARG A 652 -11.49 -17.16 24.69
CA ARG A 652 -12.11 -16.27 25.66
C ARG A 652 -11.61 -14.83 25.52
N ASP A 653 -10.30 -14.67 25.36
CA ASP A 653 -9.67 -13.36 25.23
C ASP A 653 -10.09 -12.70 23.90
N ASP A 654 -10.16 -13.47 22.80
CA ASP A 654 -10.70 -13.01 21.50
C ASP A 654 -12.18 -12.57 21.60
N ILE A 655 -13.01 -13.32 22.35
CA ILE A 655 -14.41 -12.96 22.61
C ILE A 655 -14.49 -11.65 23.39
N LYS A 656 -13.60 -11.46 24.37
CA LYS A 656 -13.57 -10.24 25.20
C LYS A 656 -13.23 -9.01 24.35
N VAL A 657 -12.22 -9.12 23.47
CA VAL A 657 -11.86 -8.07 22.51
C VAL A 657 -13.02 -7.72 21.57
N LEU A 658 -13.74 -8.72 21.06
CA LEU A 658 -14.91 -8.50 20.20
C LEU A 658 -16.11 -7.93 20.96
N GLN A 659 -16.29 -8.29 22.25
CA GLN A 659 -17.34 -7.73 23.10
C GLN A 659 -17.08 -6.28 23.49
N GLU A 660 -15.84 -5.88 23.67
CA GLU A 660 -15.44 -4.50 23.89
C GLU A 660 -15.69 -3.65 22.63
N LYS A 661 -15.62 -4.26 21.43
CA LYS A 661 -15.96 -3.62 20.17
C LYS A 661 -17.47 -3.42 19.92
N ILE A 662 -18.34 -4.08 20.68
CA ILE A 662 -19.81 -3.95 20.55
C ILE A 662 -20.37 -2.98 21.60
N LYS A 663 -19.65 -2.78 22.72
CA LYS A 663 -20.01 -1.79 23.75
C LYS A 663 -19.76 -0.39 23.26
#